data_edf2bf3ec2d9a8758627259622c668ad
#
_entry.id   edf2bf3ec2d9a8758627259622c668ad
#
_cell.length_a   1.000
_cell.length_b   1.000
_cell.length_c   1.000
_cell.angle_alpha   90.00
_cell.angle_beta   90.00
_cell.angle_gamma   90.00
#
_symmetry.space_group_name_H-M   'P 1'
#
loop_
_entity.id
_entity.type
_entity.pdbx_description
1 polymer ?
#
loop_
_entity_poly.entity_id
_entity_poly.type
_entity_poly.pdbx_seq_one_letter_code
_entity_poly.pdbx_strand_id
1 'polypeptide(L)'
;MKYLYLLTLFCLLFSCKNEKANTDTQPSETPKIETTVFTEMHPKKTNLYFSNRIVENDEINYFGYTYLYNGGGVALVDINNDDLPDVYFTSTQKADKLYLNLGNLRFKDISKSSGIDKFKGCKTGVSFTDINNDGWTDLYVCRAGWSKNPKDRKNLLFINNQDNTFKESAAEYGIDDENRSIQSVFFDYDKDGDLDMYLSNHPKVFRQSIEQVIAKVNNPTDENTDKFYIKNDDGTYTESGKKAGIFNHGWGLGLVAADLNNDGWTDVYVSNDFQAHDYYYVNNGDGTFTESLKKYFPHTSYFAMGVDLVDINDDKNLDVFVGEMLSETNVRQKTNMAPMDADRFKQLVNSDLHYQYMRNSFHLNNGNGHFSDIAEYAGISKTDWSWSSLFGDYDHDGDNDLLVVNGWLKDTQDKDFSKKANKYAQKYNNKLKYAQVDSFLKSTPLENYAFEYEGDLKFKKVSEKWGFNFKGFSNGMAYGDLDNDGDLDIVVNNMNANTSLYENNTNGSYLKLKLNGPKENRFGVNSKITLTTNQGIQYKEFITTRGFQSSCEPVVHFGLKSGTQIESLSVIWADGKEQVIKEIAANQTHTIEYKDAKRTNAKKDNTSPTFKELNAKNVIDFTHQEIYYDDYKEEVLLPHQLSQMGPALVVGDVDNNGLDDIYIGGAHQQAGALFLQKQSQKFVKSQPTLWSADSKYEDVDALFFDADGDNDLDLYVVSGSNEFLQESAMLEDRLYLNNGKGVFEKSTGLLPQFVTNGGTISAADFDKDGDQDLFIGGGVEPGKYPYASKSILLQNNEDGFKEVTSTLAPDLERAGITQSSVWSDFNGDGTLDLIVVGEWTSPMFFANDGAEFSLT
;
A
#
# COMPACT_ATOMS: atom_id res chain seq x y z
N MET A 1 25.59 58.27 1.22
CA MET A 1 25.82 57.65 2.54
C MET A 1 25.54 58.64 3.68
N LYS A 2 24.32 59.20 3.79
CA LYS A 2 23.92 60.10 4.90
C LYS A 2 22.45 60.05 5.28
N TYR A 3 21.73 59.03 4.81
CA TYR A 3 20.30 58.84 5.12
C TYR A 3 19.92 57.49 5.72
N LEU A 4 20.92 56.72 6.17
CA LEU A 4 20.68 55.37 6.74
C LEU A 4 20.78 55.33 8.29
N TYR A 5 20.93 56.44 8.97
CA TYR A 5 21.06 56.50 10.42
C TYR A 5 19.88 57.24 11.15
N LEU A 6 18.80 57.57 10.39
CA LEU A 6 17.64 58.26 10.99
C LEU A 6 16.41 57.37 11.18
N LEU A 7 16.46 56.08 10.78
CA LEU A 7 15.33 55.15 10.94
C LEU A 7 15.47 54.21 12.15
N THR A 8 16.64 54.20 12.82
CA THR A 8 16.91 53.32 14.00
C THR A 8 16.74 54.02 15.34
N LEU A 9 16.41 55.31 15.37
CA LEU A 9 16.23 56.10 16.61
C LEU A 9 14.76 56.43 16.94
N PHE A 10 13.78 55.91 16.16
CA PHE A 10 12.35 56.21 16.40
C PHE A 10 11.56 55.06 17.06
N CYS A 11 12.21 53.94 17.36
CA CYS A 11 11.58 52.77 18.02
C CYS A 11 11.87 52.62 19.52
N LEU A 12 12.44 53.59 20.18
CA LEU A 12 12.84 53.50 21.60
C LEU A 12 12.18 54.51 22.54
N LEU A 13 11.07 55.17 22.16
CA LEU A 13 10.42 56.17 23.02
C LEU A 13 8.89 55.96 23.17
N PHE A 14 8.41 54.72 23.31
CA PHE A 14 7.05 54.51 23.84
C PHE A 14 7.05 53.31 24.78
N SER A 15 7.51 53.51 25.97
CA SER A 15 7.12 52.70 27.10
C SER A 15 7.28 53.53 28.38
N CYS A 16 6.19 53.96 28.92
CA CYS A 16 5.89 54.12 30.34
C CYS A 16 4.60 54.94 30.53
N LYS A 17 3.52 54.24 30.79
CA LYS A 17 2.42 54.77 31.61
C LYS A 17 2.06 53.78 32.67
N ASN A 18 2.31 54.16 33.91
CA ASN A 18 1.84 53.47 35.10
C ASN A 18 0.31 53.44 35.17
N GLU A 19 -0.26 52.24 35.29
CA GLU A 19 -1.57 52.07 35.92
C GLU A 19 -1.45 51.11 37.11
N LYS A 20 -2.19 51.49 38.14
CA LYS A 20 -2.11 50.97 39.51
C LYS A 20 -2.55 49.48 39.57
N ALA A 21 -1.83 48.70 40.36
CA ALA A 21 -2.14 47.38 40.77
C ALA A 21 -3.55 47.25 41.38
N ASN A 22 -4.34 46.33 40.77
CA ASN A 22 -5.36 45.59 41.49
C ASN A 22 -4.83 44.17 41.73
N THR A 23 -4.62 43.87 42.97
CA THR A 23 -4.25 42.56 43.45
C THR A 23 -5.48 41.65 43.45
N ASP A 24 -5.67 40.88 42.39
CA ASP A 24 -6.40 39.61 42.44
C ASP A 24 -5.40 38.48 42.09
N THR A 25 -5.01 37.76 43.11
CA THR A 25 -4.16 36.56 43.01
C THR A 25 -5.01 35.42 42.44
N GLN A 26 -4.98 35.26 41.12
CA GLN A 26 -5.19 33.92 40.54
C GLN A 26 -3.91 33.09 40.72
N PRO A 27 -4.03 31.80 41.02
CA PRO A 27 -2.86 30.95 41.08
C PRO A 27 -2.25 30.89 39.66
N SER A 28 -0.94 31.15 39.58
CA SER A 28 -0.18 30.92 38.35
C SER A 28 -0.37 29.42 37.99
N GLU A 29 -1.08 29.13 36.91
CA GLU A 29 -0.96 27.83 36.28
C GLU A 29 0.51 27.66 35.91
N THR A 30 1.19 26.77 36.59
CA THR A 30 2.44 26.20 36.09
C THR A 30 2.16 25.73 34.66
N PRO A 31 3.01 26.06 33.69
CA PRO A 31 2.82 25.50 32.36
C PRO A 31 2.77 23.97 32.51
N LYS A 32 1.64 23.35 32.16
CA LYS A 32 1.58 21.92 31.94
C LYS A 32 2.68 21.62 30.94
N ILE A 33 3.72 20.91 31.36
CA ILE A 33 4.63 20.27 30.43
C ILE A 33 3.73 19.22 29.73
N GLU A 34 3.35 19.47 28.49
CA GLU A 34 2.71 18.43 27.67
C GLU A 34 3.73 17.31 27.59
N THR A 35 3.46 16.19 28.23
CA THR A 35 4.26 14.96 28.08
C THR A 35 4.03 14.46 26.66
N THR A 36 5.11 14.28 25.91
CA THR A 36 5.07 13.62 24.60
C THR A 36 4.66 12.16 24.79
N VAL A 37 4.00 11.55 23.78
CA VAL A 37 3.66 10.11 23.82
C VAL A 37 4.92 9.30 24.08
N PHE A 38 6.03 9.59 23.39
CA PHE A 38 7.30 8.89 23.55
C PHE A 38 8.39 9.76 24.17
N THR A 39 9.20 9.15 25.02
CA THR A 39 10.46 9.70 25.52
C THR A 39 11.63 8.81 25.10
N GLU A 40 12.54 9.31 24.27
CA GLU A 40 13.76 8.56 23.95
C GLU A 40 14.66 8.42 25.16
N MET A 41 14.86 7.19 25.61
CA MET A 41 15.59 6.86 26.83
C MET A 41 17.10 6.87 26.58
N HIS A 42 17.84 7.62 27.41
CA HIS A 42 19.29 7.67 27.27
C HIS A 42 19.95 6.35 27.73
N PRO A 43 20.88 5.73 26.95
CA PRO A 43 21.49 4.44 27.26
C PRO A 43 22.16 4.33 28.65
N LYS A 44 22.60 5.44 29.23
CA LYS A 44 23.11 5.47 30.62
C LYS A 44 22.04 5.18 31.68
N LYS A 45 20.77 5.43 31.39
CA LYS A 45 19.68 5.13 32.29
C LYS A 45 19.27 3.67 32.19
N THR A 46 19.16 3.19 30.94
CA THR A 46 18.65 1.85 30.62
C THR A 46 19.73 0.78 30.64
N ASN A 47 21.00 1.15 30.49
CA ASN A 47 22.13 0.26 30.28
C ASN A 47 22.08 -0.54 28.97
N LEU A 48 21.24 -0.11 27.99
CA LEU A 48 21.08 -0.73 26.67
C LEU A 48 22.05 -0.07 25.69
N TYR A 49 23.26 -0.67 25.56
CA TYR A 49 24.33 -0.17 24.69
C TYR A 49 24.51 -1.07 23.48
N PHE A 50 23.76 -0.86 22.44
CA PHE A 50 23.92 -1.54 21.17
C PHE A 50 24.06 -0.56 20.02
N SER A 51 24.87 -0.89 19.03
CA SER A 51 25.02 -0.14 17.79
C SER A 51 25.38 -1.12 16.67
N ASN A 52 24.53 -1.20 15.65
CA ASN A 52 24.81 -1.98 14.44
C ASN A 52 25.82 -1.24 13.56
N ARG A 53 27.07 -1.35 13.93
CA ARG A 53 28.14 -0.56 13.30
C ARG A 53 28.60 -1.19 11.99
N ILE A 54 28.46 -0.46 10.89
CA ILE A 54 28.92 -0.81 9.56
C ILE A 54 30.29 -0.15 9.31
N VAL A 55 31.27 -0.97 8.92
CA VAL A 55 32.60 -0.52 8.54
C VAL A 55 32.92 -1.06 7.15
N GLU A 56 33.08 -0.20 6.20
CA GLU A 56 33.34 -0.56 4.81
C GLU A 56 34.82 -0.47 4.46
N ASN A 57 35.23 -1.31 3.52
CA ASN A 57 36.61 -1.39 2.98
C ASN A 57 36.57 -1.94 1.54
N ASP A 58 37.73 -2.22 0.96
CA ASP A 58 37.83 -2.74 -0.41
C ASP A 58 37.16 -4.14 -0.59
N GLU A 59 37.01 -4.93 0.48
CA GLU A 59 36.45 -6.29 0.44
C GLU A 59 34.97 -6.30 0.82
N ILE A 60 34.57 -5.50 1.81
CA ILE A 60 33.21 -5.43 2.34
C ILE A 60 32.71 -4.00 2.14
N ASN A 61 31.84 -3.81 1.18
CA ASN A 61 31.23 -2.51 0.88
C ASN A 61 29.91 -2.70 0.13
N TYR A 62 29.16 -1.63 0.02
CA TYR A 62 27.86 -1.62 -0.67
C TYR A 62 27.93 -2.12 -2.13
N PHE A 63 29.02 -1.83 -2.87
CA PHE A 63 29.13 -2.24 -4.28
C PHE A 63 29.39 -3.74 -4.43
N GLY A 64 29.97 -4.37 -3.40
CA GLY A 64 30.17 -5.82 -3.33
C GLY A 64 28.97 -6.59 -2.78
N TYR A 65 28.21 -5.95 -1.89
CA TYR A 65 26.99 -6.51 -1.29
C TYR A 65 25.96 -5.42 -1.09
N THR A 66 24.99 -5.31 -2.01
CA THR A 66 24.01 -4.22 -2.08
C THR A 66 23.21 -4.05 -0.79
N TYR A 67 22.89 -5.15 -0.08
CA TYR A 67 22.14 -5.13 1.17
C TYR A 67 22.98 -4.96 2.45
N LEU A 68 24.17 -4.38 2.32
CA LEU A 68 25.01 -4.08 3.48
C LEU A 68 24.36 -3.06 4.44
N TYR A 69 23.47 -2.21 3.90
CA TYR A 69 22.78 -1.14 4.63
C TYR A 69 21.36 -1.49 5.07
N ASN A 70 20.94 -2.75 4.93
CA ASN A 70 19.62 -3.18 5.40
C ASN A 70 19.52 -3.18 6.94
N GLY A 71 20.65 -3.09 7.64
CA GLY A 71 20.67 -3.09 9.09
C GLY A 71 20.44 -4.49 9.69
N GLY A 72 19.69 -4.56 10.77
CA GLY A 72 19.33 -5.80 11.45
C GLY A 72 18.03 -5.67 12.24
N GLY A 73 17.50 -6.79 12.69
CA GLY A 73 16.25 -6.89 13.42
C GLY A 73 16.37 -6.72 14.94
N VAL A 74 15.22 -6.71 15.58
CA VAL A 74 15.01 -6.72 17.02
C VAL A 74 14.01 -7.81 17.37
N ALA A 75 14.22 -8.56 18.44
CA ALA A 75 13.16 -9.40 19.04
C ALA A 75 12.94 -8.99 20.49
N LEU A 76 11.67 -8.86 20.86
CA LEU A 76 11.23 -8.62 22.24
C LEU A 76 10.50 -9.86 22.73
N VAL A 77 11.09 -10.57 23.67
CA VAL A 77 10.49 -11.80 24.21
C VAL A 77 11.11 -12.18 25.54
N ASP A 78 10.32 -12.65 26.47
CA ASP A 78 10.77 -13.21 27.76
C ASP A 78 11.48 -14.54 27.53
N ILE A 79 12.81 -14.57 27.73
CA ILE A 79 13.64 -15.78 27.59
C ILE A 79 13.89 -16.52 28.90
N ASN A 80 13.55 -15.92 30.04
CA ASN A 80 13.84 -16.48 31.36
C ASN A 80 12.59 -16.77 32.18
N ASN A 81 11.40 -16.57 31.61
CA ASN A 81 10.06 -16.76 32.18
C ASN A 81 9.84 -15.93 33.48
N ASP A 82 10.33 -14.65 33.47
CA ASP A 82 10.09 -13.71 34.58
C ASP A 82 9.02 -12.65 34.30
N ASP A 83 8.30 -12.80 33.15
CA ASP A 83 7.22 -11.93 32.66
C ASP A 83 7.72 -10.51 32.29
N LEU A 84 9.02 -10.33 32.03
CA LEU A 84 9.58 -9.10 31.48
C LEU A 84 10.17 -9.39 30.08
N PRO A 85 9.79 -8.64 29.04
CA PRO A 85 10.36 -8.85 27.72
C PRO A 85 11.85 -8.50 27.66
N ASP A 86 12.67 -9.46 27.25
CA ASP A 86 14.09 -9.28 27.00
C ASP A 86 14.35 -8.80 25.58
N VAL A 87 15.54 -8.26 25.28
CA VAL A 87 15.85 -7.67 23.98
C VAL A 87 16.99 -8.40 23.28
N TYR A 88 16.70 -8.92 22.08
CA TYR A 88 17.70 -9.48 21.18
C TYR A 88 17.94 -8.57 19.98
N PHE A 89 19.19 -8.25 19.66
CA PHE A 89 19.57 -7.50 18.45
C PHE A 89 20.42 -8.35 17.52
N THR A 90 20.05 -8.41 16.26
CA THR A 90 20.94 -8.92 15.22
C THR A 90 21.92 -7.85 14.75
N SER A 91 23.11 -8.27 14.35
CA SER A 91 24.18 -7.39 13.90
C SER A 91 24.72 -7.79 12.53
N THR A 92 24.84 -6.82 11.61
CA THR A 92 25.33 -7.06 10.24
C THR A 92 26.78 -7.51 10.18
N GLN A 93 27.67 -6.95 11.01
CA GLN A 93 29.12 -7.26 10.92
C GLN A 93 29.73 -7.79 12.23
N LYS A 94 29.04 -7.61 13.36
CA LYS A 94 29.53 -7.99 14.67
C LYS A 94 28.76 -9.18 15.24
N ALA A 95 29.07 -9.55 16.49
CA ALA A 95 28.24 -10.47 17.24
C ALA A 95 26.91 -9.80 17.62
N ASP A 96 25.86 -10.61 17.70
CA ASP A 96 24.55 -10.20 18.20
C ASP A 96 24.60 -9.84 19.67
N LYS A 97 23.54 -9.20 20.14
CA LYS A 97 23.41 -8.82 21.54
C LYS A 97 22.11 -9.31 22.13
N LEU A 98 22.19 -9.80 23.36
CA LEU A 98 21.06 -10.21 24.17
C LEU A 98 21.12 -9.52 25.53
N TYR A 99 20.03 -8.87 25.88
CA TYR A 99 19.90 -8.10 27.10
C TYR A 99 18.72 -8.64 27.93
N LEU A 100 19.00 -9.02 29.18
CA LEU A 100 17.94 -9.30 30.13
C LEU A 100 17.32 -8.01 30.64
N ASN A 101 16.01 -7.94 30.64
CA ASN A 101 15.24 -6.89 31.31
C ASN A 101 15.27 -7.11 32.82
N LEU A 102 15.56 -6.08 33.59
CA LEU A 102 15.63 -6.12 35.04
C LEU A 102 14.47 -5.32 35.69
N GLY A 103 13.47 -4.95 34.88
CA GLY A 103 12.39 -4.04 35.23
C GLY A 103 12.80 -2.56 35.22
N ASN A 104 11.78 -1.67 35.18
CA ASN A 104 11.95 -0.22 35.10
C ASN A 104 12.89 0.22 33.96
N LEU A 105 12.76 -0.39 32.79
CA LEU A 105 13.55 -0.14 31.56
C LEU A 105 15.07 -0.24 31.80
N ARG A 106 15.52 -1.16 32.64
CA ARG A 106 16.93 -1.42 32.93
C ARG A 106 17.34 -2.78 32.39
N PHE A 107 18.45 -2.83 31.67
CA PHE A 107 18.89 -4.02 30.98
C PHE A 107 20.30 -4.47 31.40
N LYS A 108 20.55 -5.77 31.29
CA LYS A 108 21.84 -6.39 31.54
C LYS A 108 22.32 -7.16 30.31
N ASP A 109 23.45 -6.77 29.73
CA ASP A 109 24.06 -7.51 28.63
C ASP A 109 24.54 -8.91 29.10
N ILE A 110 23.90 -9.95 28.55
CA ILE A 110 24.27 -11.36 28.80
C ILE A 110 24.82 -12.05 27.55
N SER A 111 25.05 -11.34 26.46
CA SER A 111 25.45 -11.89 25.15
C SER A 111 26.65 -12.87 25.27
N LYS A 112 27.62 -12.56 26.10
CA LYS A 112 28.80 -13.43 26.30
C LYS A 112 28.50 -14.63 27.18
N SER A 113 27.76 -14.44 28.26
CA SER A 113 27.41 -15.54 29.16
C SER A 113 26.43 -16.50 28.55
N SER A 114 25.51 -16.01 27.74
CA SER A 114 24.53 -16.82 27.01
C SER A 114 25.14 -17.65 25.88
N GLY A 115 26.31 -17.29 25.38
CA GLY A 115 27.01 -17.99 24.31
C GLY A 115 26.66 -17.58 22.90
N ILE A 116 25.72 -16.64 22.70
CA ILE A 116 25.29 -16.18 21.36
C ILE A 116 26.39 -15.37 20.64
N ASP A 117 27.28 -14.70 21.36
CA ASP A 117 28.35 -13.86 20.80
C ASP A 117 29.47 -14.62 20.04
N LYS A 118 29.46 -15.95 20.09
CA LYS A 118 30.41 -16.82 19.36
C LYS A 118 30.18 -16.79 17.85
N PHE A 119 28.96 -16.48 17.39
CA PHE A 119 28.58 -16.54 15.99
C PHE A 119 28.72 -15.18 15.33
N LYS A 120 29.67 -15.10 14.41
CA LYS A 120 29.95 -13.87 13.63
C LYS A 120 29.40 -14.01 12.21
N GLY A 121 29.28 -12.92 11.48
CA GLY A 121 28.82 -12.86 10.11
C GLY A 121 27.58 -11.97 10.01
N CYS A 122 27.03 -11.85 8.82
CA CYS A 122 25.87 -11.00 8.56
C CYS A 122 24.60 -11.72 9.04
N LYS A 123 24.01 -11.23 10.11
CA LYS A 123 22.68 -11.64 10.55
C LYS A 123 21.67 -10.60 10.10
N THR A 124 20.47 -11.07 9.87
CA THR A 124 19.34 -10.33 9.32
C THR A 124 18.14 -10.40 10.27
N GLY A 125 17.13 -11.17 9.94
CA GLY A 125 15.95 -11.31 10.76
C GLY A 125 16.15 -12.24 11.98
N VAL A 126 15.29 -12.02 12.98
CA VAL A 126 15.17 -12.88 14.16
C VAL A 126 13.71 -13.15 14.43
N SER A 127 13.38 -14.42 14.67
CA SER A 127 12.08 -14.88 15.14
C SER A 127 12.27 -15.81 16.35
N PHE A 128 11.20 -16.06 17.07
CA PHE A 128 11.22 -16.90 18.26
C PHE A 128 10.02 -17.85 18.28
N THR A 129 10.23 -18.97 18.96
CA THR A 129 9.19 -19.97 19.27
C THR A 129 9.67 -20.86 20.40
N ASP A 130 8.83 -21.72 20.95
CA ASP A 130 9.21 -22.86 21.79
C ASP A 130 9.29 -24.11 20.87
N ILE A 131 10.42 -24.26 20.15
CA ILE A 131 10.53 -25.23 19.05
C ILE A 131 10.53 -26.69 19.54
N ASN A 132 11.04 -26.90 20.74
CA ASN A 132 11.17 -28.22 21.39
C ASN A 132 10.02 -28.53 22.37
N ASN A 133 9.07 -27.59 22.55
CA ASN A 133 7.90 -27.69 23.40
C ASN A 133 8.26 -27.93 24.89
N ASP A 134 9.34 -27.30 25.39
CA ASP A 134 9.80 -27.46 26.78
C ASP A 134 9.35 -26.32 27.72
N GLY A 135 8.62 -25.34 27.18
CA GLY A 135 8.09 -24.19 27.92
C GLY A 135 9.05 -23.00 28.01
N TRP A 136 10.18 -23.03 27.27
CA TRP A 136 11.12 -21.93 27.19
C TRP A 136 11.26 -21.41 25.77
N THR A 137 11.55 -20.14 25.65
CA THR A 137 11.62 -19.48 24.33
C THR A 137 12.97 -19.74 23.66
N ASP A 138 12.93 -20.26 22.45
CA ASP A 138 14.07 -20.46 21.55
C ASP A 138 14.14 -19.35 20.48
N LEU A 139 15.31 -19.09 19.93
CA LEU A 139 15.53 -18.00 18.96
C LEU A 139 16.04 -18.55 17.63
N TYR A 140 15.39 -18.21 16.54
CA TYR A 140 15.87 -18.51 15.18
C TYR A 140 16.41 -17.24 14.53
N VAL A 141 17.66 -17.28 14.03
CA VAL A 141 18.36 -16.13 13.47
C VAL A 141 18.77 -16.40 12.04
N CYS A 142 18.22 -15.61 11.12
CA CYS A 142 18.54 -15.67 9.70
C CYS A 142 19.93 -15.08 9.42
N ARG A 143 20.61 -15.63 8.39
CA ARG A 143 21.93 -15.16 7.99
C ARG A 143 22.04 -14.99 6.48
N ALA A 144 22.73 -13.92 6.09
CA ALA A 144 22.97 -13.56 4.69
C ALA A 144 24.41 -13.06 4.48
N GLY A 145 24.58 -12.05 3.62
CA GLY A 145 25.82 -11.30 3.52
C GLY A 145 26.73 -11.71 2.37
N TRP A 146 27.92 -11.15 2.41
CA TRP A 146 28.91 -11.12 1.33
C TRP A 146 29.80 -12.37 1.24
N SER A 147 29.82 -13.23 2.25
CA SER A 147 30.67 -14.42 2.24
C SER A 147 30.34 -15.35 1.06
N LYS A 148 31.36 -15.79 0.35
CA LYS A 148 31.25 -16.78 -0.72
C LYS A 148 31.16 -18.22 -0.19
N ASN A 149 31.57 -18.44 1.07
CA ASN A 149 31.46 -19.74 1.72
C ASN A 149 30.04 -19.91 2.29
N PRO A 150 29.24 -20.87 1.80
CA PRO A 150 27.88 -21.09 2.30
C PRO A 150 27.83 -21.33 3.80
N LYS A 151 28.79 -22.04 4.37
CA LYS A 151 28.82 -22.34 5.79
C LYS A 151 28.84 -21.11 6.71
N ASP A 152 29.31 -19.95 6.20
CA ASP A 152 29.31 -18.71 6.97
C ASP A 152 27.91 -18.06 7.00
N ARG A 153 26.95 -18.57 6.20
CA ARG A 153 25.59 -18.09 6.09
C ARG A 153 24.56 -19.04 6.66
N LYS A 154 24.97 -20.22 7.19
CA LYS A 154 24.03 -21.14 7.84
C LYS A 154 23.23 -20.41 8.92
N ASN A 155 21.91 -20.51 8.87
CA ASN A 155 21.04 -19.96 9.88
C ASN A 155 21.31 -20.59 11.24
N LEU A 156 20.92 -19.91 12.31
CA LEU A 156 21.17 -20.35 13.68
C LEU A 156 19.85 -20.60 14.40
N LEU A 157 19.78 -21.68 15.14
CA LEU A 157 18.73 -21.96 16.11
C LEU A 157 19.34 -22.06 17.50
N PHE A 158 19.01 -21.13 18.35
CA PHE A 158 19.45 -21.09 19.76
C PHE A 158 18.41 -21.73 20.66
N ILE A 159 18.61 -22.98 21.06
CA ILE A 159 17.80 -23.69 22.05
C ILE A 159 18.14 -23.19 23.43
N ASN A 160 17.14 -22.78 24.20
CA ASN A 160 17.26 -22.26 25.55
C ASN A 160 17.56 -23.39 26.53
N ASN A 161 18.68 -23.30 27.27
CA ASN A 161 19.05 -24.28 28.29
C ASN A 161 18.40 -24.05 29.66
N GLN A 162 17.45 -23.12 29.78
CA GLN A 162 16.71 -22.78 31.01
C GLN A 162 17.56 -22.13 32.13
N ASP A 163 18.74 -21.65 31.77
CA ASP A 163 19.70 -21.03 32.68
C ASP A 163 20.33 -19.74 32.12
N ASN A 164 19.63 -19.09 31.16
CA ASN A 164 20.08 -17.92 30.39
C ASN A 164 21.28 -18.22 29.46
N THR A 165 21.52 -19.50 29.14
CA THR A 165 22.46 -19.89 28.10
C THR A 165 21.75 -20.59 26.97
N PHE A 166 22.39 -20.63 25.79
CA PHE A 166 21.81 -21.23 24.60
C PHE A 166 22.75 -22.21 23.94
N LYS A 167 22.18 -23.27 23.33
CA LYS A 167 22.85 -24.23 22.45
C LYS A 167 22.42 -23.98 21.00
N GLU A 168 23.39 -23.78 20.09
CA GLU A 168 23.06 -23.71 18.66
C GLU A 168 22.79 -25.11 18.13
N SER A 169 21.63 -25.32 17.51
CA SER A 169 21.09 -26.62 17.09
C SER A 169 20.41 -26.63 15.72
N ALA A 170 20.54 -25.60 14.87
CA ALA A 170 19.82 -25.52 13.59
C ALA A 170 20.03 -26.77 12.70
N ALA A 171 21.23 -27.32 12.68
CA ALA A 171 21.53 -28.54 11.91
C ALA A 171 20.87 -29.80 12.50
N GLU A 172 20.64 -29.85 13.81
CA GLU A 172 19.97 -30.97 14.49
C GLU A 172 18.47 -30.98 14.11
N TYR A 173 17.88 -29.79 13.90
CA TYR A 173 16.47 -29.63 13.50
C TYR A 173 16.24 -29.59 11.98
N GLY A 174 17.30 -29.58 11.15
CA GLY A 174 17.20 -29.57 9.69
C GLY A 174 16.88 -28.21 9.07
N ILE A 175 17.06 -27.13 9.82
CA ILE A 175 16.74 -25.74 9.40
C ILE A 175 17.99 -24.83 9.33
N ASP A 176 19.18 -25.39 9.14
CA ASP A 176 20.44 -24.68 8.99
C ASP A 176 20.69 -24.21 7.54
N ASP A 177 19.67 -23.65 6.88
CA ASP A 177 19.74 -23.18 5.49
C ASP A 177 20.99 -22.28 5.29
N GLU A 178 21.70 -22.49 4.17
CA GLU A 178 22.96 -21.78 3.86
C GLU A 178 22.84 -20.75 2.74
N ASN A 179 21.60 -20.44 2.30
CA ASN A 179 21.35 -19.42 1.31
C ASN A 179 21.54 -18.00 1.92
N ARG A 180 20.89 -17.00 1.40
CA ARG A 180 20.87 -15.65 1.97
C ARG A 180 19.51 -15.40 2.58
N SER A 181 19.31 -15.92 3.78
CA SER A 181 18.06 -15.83 4.49
C SER A 181 17.85 -14.44 5.09
N ILE A 182 16.67 -13.90 4.99
CA ILE A 182 16.33 -12.54 5.43
C ILE A 182 15.43 -12.57 6.64
N GLN A 183 14.31 -13.31 6.58
CA GLN A 183 13.32 -13.40 7.64
C GLN A 183 12.69 -14.78 7.65
N SER A 184 12.24 -15.24 8.82
CA SER A 184 11.40 -16.43 8.97
C SER A 184 10.13 -16.09 9.71
N VAL A 185 9.07 -16.83 9.45
CA VAL A 185 7.83 -16.82 10.23
C VAL A 185 7.43 -18.24 10.58
N PHE A 186 7.03 -18.44 11.84
CA PHE A 186 6.50 -19.70 12.33
C PHE A 186 4.98 -19.60 12.44
N PHE A 187 4.26 -20.57 11.88
CA PHE A 187 2.80 -20.61 11.86
C PHE A 187 2.25 -22.02 11.63
N ASP A 188 1.05 -22.26 12.08
CA ASP A 188 0.34 -23.51 11.88
C ASP A 188 -0.38 -23.47 10.51
N TYR A 189 0.23 -24.11 9.48
CA TYR A 189 -0.31 -24.02 8.11
C TYR A 189 -1.40 -25.02 7.80
N ASP A 190 -1.44 -26.18 8.48
CA ASP A 190 -2.37 -27.28 8.20
C ASP A 190 -3.33 -27.61 9.37
N LYS A 191 -3.28 -26.79 10.42
CA LYS A 191 -4.13 -26.88 11.61
C LYS A 191 -3.96 -28.16 12.42
N ASP A 192 -2.77 -28.75 12.37
CA ASP A 192 -2.43 -29.90 13.20
C ASP A 192 -1.97 -29.49 14.60
N GLY A 193 -1.73 -28.18 14.81
CA GLY A 193 -1.45 -27.54 16.08
C GLY A 193 0.03 -27.28 16.30
N ASP A 194 0.94 -27.75 15.46
CA ASP A 194 2.36 -27.44 15.56
C ASP A 194 2.75 -26.27 14.63
N LEU A 195 3.97 -25.76 14.77
CA LEU A 195 4.40 -24.60 14.01
C LEU A 195 5.40 -25.00 12.92
N ASP A 196 4.99 -24.77 11.70
CA ASP A 196 5.81 -24.83 10.50
C ASP A 196 6.59 -23.55 10.28
N MET A 197 7.49 -23.51 9.29
CA MET A 197 8.32 -22.33 9.06
C MET A 197 8.39 -21.96 7.58
N TYR A 198 8.03 -20.73 7.25
CA TYR A 198 8.41 -20.10 5.99
C TYR A 198 9.70 -19.29 6.17
N LEU A 199 10.63 -19.40 5.20
CA LEU A 199 11.93 -18.75 5.23
C LEU A 199 12.17 -18.00 3.93
N SER A 200 12.24 -16.68 3.99
CA SER A 200 12.55 -15.83 2.84
C SER A 200 14.04 -15.81 2.54
N ASN A 201 14.41 -16.06 1.28
CA ASN A 201 15.78 -16.17 0.78
C ASN A 201 16.04 -15.25 -0.41
N HIS A 202 17.18 -14.58 -0.44
CA HIS A 202 17.62 -13.80 -1.59
C HIS A 202 18.31 -14.65 -2.66
N PRO A 203 18.12 -14.34 -3.96
CA PRO A 203 18.84 -14.95 -5.05
C PRO A 203 20.36 -14.79 -4.94
N LYS A 204 21.12 -15.71 -5.53
CA LYS A 204 22.61 -15.63 -5.55
C LYS A 204 23.14 -14.42 -6.32
N VAL A 205 22.41 -13.99 -7.35
CA VAL A 205 22.81 -12.91 -8.25
C VAL A 205 22.05 -11.65 -7.90
N PHE A 206 22.73 -10.63 -7.38
CA PHE A 206 22.09 -9.38 -6.95
C PHE A 206 21.58 -8.49 -8.08
N ARG A 207 22.20 -8.50 -9.24
CA ARG A 207 21.77 -7.70 -10.38
C ARG A 207 21.30 -8.63 -11.47
N GLN A 208 20.00 -8.79 -11.57
CA GLN A 208 19.36 -9.53 -12.65
C GLN A 208 18.77 -8.54 -13.65
N SER A 209 18.86 -8.88 -14.94
CA SER A 209 18.09 -8.15 -15.94
C SER A 209 16.61 -8.55 -15.87
N ILE A 210 15.72 -7.73 -16.43
CA ILE A 210 14.29 -8.05 -16.49
C ILE A 210 14.07 -9.41 -17.17
N GLU A 211 14.79 -9.70 -18.25
CA GLU A 211 14.69 -10.98 -18.96
C GLU A 211 15.06 -12.17 -18.08
N GLN A 212 16.04 -12.01 -17.19
CA GLN A 212 16.41 -13.06 -16.22
C GLN A 212 15.34 -13.27 -15.15
N VAL A 213 14.71 -12.20 -14.69
CA VAL A 213 13.57 -12.28 -13.75
C VAL A 213 12.38 -12.97 -14.43
N ILE A 214 11.99 -12.54 -15.63
CA ILE A 214 10.92 -13.15 -16.44
C ILE A 214 11.18 -14.65 -16.64
N ALA A 215 12.41 -15.02 -17.03
CA ALA A 215 12.76 -16.41 -17.25
C ALA A 215 12.58 -17.28 -15.99
N LYS A 216 12.81 -16.72 -14.82
CA LYS A 216 12.64 -17.43 -13.54
C LYS A 216 11.18 -17.53 -13.10
N VAL A 217 10.41 -16.47 -13.29
CA VAL A 217 8.97 -16.47 -13.00
C VAL A 217 8.26 -17.50 -13.90
N ASN A 218 8.60 -17.54 -15.20
CA ASN A 218 8.00 -18.47 -16.15
C ASN A 218 8.50 -19.91 -16.02
N ASN A 219 9.71 -20.10 -15.49
CA ASN A 219 10.31 -21.43 -15.30
C ASN A 219 10.95 -21.51 -13.92
N PRO A 220 10.15 -21.64 -12.85
CA PRO A 220 10.64 -21.66 -11.49
C PRO A 220 11.50 -22.89 -11.25
N THR A 221 12.61 -22.69 -10.53
CA THR A 221 13.54 -23.75 -10.14
C THR A 221 13.71 -23.77 -8.63
N ASP A 222 14.10 -24.89 -8.05
CA ASP A 222 14.28 -25.01 -6.60
C ASP A 222 15.55 -24.27 -6.10
N GLU A 223 16.38 -23.74 -7.02
CA GLU A 223 17.65 -23.12 -6.66
C GLU A 223 17.45 -21.65 -6.22
N ASN A 224 17.77 -21.37 -4.96
CA ASN A 224 17.71 -20.03 -4.32
C ASN A 224 16.33 -19.38 -4.35
N THR A 225 15.32 -20.15 -4.12
CA THR A 225 13.98 -19.69 -3.81
C THR A 225 13.78 -19.66 -2.30
N ASP A 226 12.70 -19.03 -1.85
CA ASP A 226 12.22 -19.16 -0.50
C ASP A 226 11.99 -20.63 -0.13
N LYS A 227 12.00 -20.92 1.17
CA LYS A 227 11.86 -22.27 1.69
C LYS A 227 10.63 -22.36 2.57
N PHE A 228 9.99 -23.53 2.51
CA PHE A 228 8.94 -23.90 3.42
C PHE A 228 9.30 -25.20 4.10
N TYR A 229 9.30 -25.19 5.41
CA TYR A 229 9.69 -26.32 6.25
C TYR A 229 8.50 -26.79 7.04
N ILE A 230 8.16 -28.07 6.87
CA ILE A 230 7.10 -28.74 7.63
C ILE A 230 7.75 -29.41 8.84
N LYS A 231 7.15 -29.22 10.03
CA LYS A 231 7.58 -29.90 11.26
C LYS A 231 7.17 -31.38 11.22
N ASN A 232 8.04 -32.23 11.69
CA ASN A 232 7.80 -33.67 11.73
C ASN A 232 7.43 -34.09 13.16
N ASP A 233 6.80 -35.27 13.33
CA ASP A 233 6.45 -35.84 14.64
C ASP A 233 7.64 -36.00 15.60
N ASP A 234 8.86 -36.11 15.08
CA ASP A 234 10.11 -36.21 15.87
C ASP A 234 10.67 -34.82 16.28
N GLY A 235 10.01 -33.74 15.90
CA GLY A 235 10.37 -32.36 16.19
C GLY A 235 11.40 -31.75 15.21
N THR A 236 11.90 -32.51 14.22
CA THR A 236 12.74 -32.00 13.14
C THR A 236 11.89 -31.37 12.03
N TYR A 237 12.53 -30.71 11.06
CA TYR A 237 11.85 -30.07 9.94
C TYR A 237 12.27 -30.66 8.60
N THR A 238 11.32 -30.76 7.68
CA THR A 238 11.54 -31.18 6.30
C THR A 238 11.24 -30.07 5.33
N GLU A 239 12.22 -29.71 4.49
CA GLU A 239 12.00 -28.72 3.40
C GLU A 239 11.01 -29.29 2.38
N SER A 240 9.92 -28.56 2.18
CA SER A 240 8.76 -28.98 1.38
C SER A 240 8.25 -27.90 0.42
N GLY A 241 8.98 -26.81 0.20
CA GLY A 241 8.53 -25.64 -0.56
C GLY A 241 8.06 -25.98 -1.97
N LYS A 242 8.79 -26.82 -2.67
CA LYS A 242 8.39 -27.29 -4.01
C LYS A 242 7.06 -28.04 -4.02
N LYS A 243 6.88 -28.94 -3.05
CA LYS A 243 5.64 -29.72 -2.91
C LYS A 243 4.48 -28.80 -2.51
N ALA A 244 4.75 -27.82 -1.67
CA ALA A 244 3.79 -26.84 -1.23
C ALA A 244 3.47 -25.74 -2.26
N GLY A 245 4.20 -25.67 -3.40
CA GLY A 245 3.95 -24.65 -4.43
C GLY A 245 4.66 -23.32 -4.19
N ILE A 246 5.69 -23.29 -3.35
CA ILE A 246 6.46 -22.06 -3.03
C ILE A 246 7.63 -21.89 -4.00
N PHE A 247 7.60 -20.79 -4.78
CA PHE A 247 8.57 -20.53 -5.85
C PHE A 247 9.01 -19.06 -5.94
N ASN A 248 9.03 -18.31 -4.83
CA ASN A 248 9.51 -16.95 -4.86
C ASN A 248 11.01 -16.89 -5.19
N HIS A 249 11.35 -16.22 -6.28
CA HIS A 249 12.72 -15.94 -6.72
C HIS A 249 13.08 -14.44 -6.58
N GLY A 250 12.23 -13.66 -5.93
CA GLY A 250 12.42 -12.24 -5.66
C GLY A 250 13.46 -11.97 -4.56
N TRP A 251 13.59 -10.71 -4.20
CA TRP A 251 14.40 -10.25 -3.08
C TRP A 251 13.48 -9.93 -1.91
N GLY A 252 12.91 -10.95 -1.27
CA GLY A 252 12.01 -10.80 -0.14
C GLY A 252 12.65 -10.01 1.00
N LEU A 253 11.98 -8.95 1.45
CA LEU A 253 12.40 -8.10 2.56
C LEU A 253 11.40 -8.09 3.71
N GLY A 254 10.11 -8.10 3.43
CA GLY A 254 9.05 -8.26 4.43
C GLY A 254 8.35 -9.61 4.28
N LEU A 255 7.87 -10.14 5.40
CA LEU A 255 7.22 -11.45 5.47
C LEU A 255 6.22 -11.47 6.61
N VAL A 256 4.97 -11.82 6.30
CA VAL A 256 3.90 -12.04 7.28
C VAL A 256 3.07 -13.27 6.92
N ALA A 257 2.49 -13.92 7.94
CA ALA A 257 1.59 -15.05 7.77
C ALA A 257 0.31 -14.82 8.58
N ALA A 258 -0.84 -14.69 7.88
CA ALA A 258 -2.16 -14.47 8.45
C ALA A 258 -3.25 -14.88 7.45
N ASP A 259 -4.48 -15.02 7.91
CA ASP A 259 -5.64 -15.34 7.06
C ASP A 259 -6.19 -14.06 6.40
N LEU A 260 -5.61 -13.69 5.25
CA LEU A 260 -5.94 -12.44 4.55
C LEU A 260 -7.22 -12.52 3.72
N ASN A 261 -7.71 -13.72 3.40
CA ASN A 261 -8.93 -13.92 2.62
C ASN A 261 -10.13 -14.37 3.46
N ASN A 262 -9.96 -14.49 4.79
CA ASN A 262 -10.95 -14.93 5.76
C ASN A 262 -11.57 -16.31 5.44
N ASP A 263 -10.81 -17.22 4.83
CA ASP A 263 -11.26 -18.59 4.60
C ASP A 263 -10.96 -19.53 5.77
N GLY A 264 -10.23 -19.04 6.74
CA GLY A 264 -9.84 -19.72 7.97
C GLY A 264 -8.47 -20.41 7.89
N TRP A 265 -7.74 -20.33 6.76
CA TRP A 265 -6.40 -20.89 6.60
C TRP A 265 -5.36 -19.76 6.58
N THR A 266 -4.22 -20.00 7.18
CA THR A 266 -3.16 -18.99 7.23
C THR A 266 -2.45 -18.90 5.88
N ASP A 267 -2.50 -17.72 5.26
CA ASP A 267 -1.82 -17.36 4.03
C ASP A 267 -0.43 -16.79 4.30
N VAL A 268 0.39 -16.58 3.26
CA VAL A 268 1.70 -15.94 3.37
C VAL A 268 1.82 -14.80 2.36
N TYR A 269 2.20 -13.61 2.86
CA TYR A 269 2.54 -12.47 2.01
C TYR A 269 4.04 -12.14 2.12
N VAL A 270 4.71 -12.02 0.97
CA VAL A 270 6.15 -11.68 0.87
C VAL A 270 6.30 -10.43 0.02
N SER A 271 6.81 -9.36 0.61
CA SER A 271 7.16 -8.14 -0.13
C SER A 271 8.57 -8.25 -0.73
N ASN A 272 8.69 -7.97 -2.03
CA ASN A 272 9.94 -8.11 -2.78
C ASN A 272 10.51 -6.76 -3.24
N ASP A 273 11.82 -6.62 -3.14
CA ASP A 273 12.58 -5.51 -3.71
C ASP A 273 12.86 -5.73 -5.21
N PHE A 274 13.15 -4.67 -5.96
CA PHE A 274 13.47 -4.64 -7.39
C PHE A 274 12.31 -5.08 -8.33
N GLN A 275 12.62 -5.81 -9.41
CA GLN A 275 11.70 -6.10 -10.49
C GLN A 275 10.74 -7.25 -10.24
N ALA A 276 11.01 -8.08 -9.25
CA ALA A 276 10.07 -9.13 -8.86
C ALA A 276 8.91 -8.49 -8.11
N HIS A 277 7.68 -8.79 -8.53
CA HIS A 277 6.50 -8.38 -7.76
C HIS A 277 6.47 -9.09 -6.40
N ASP A 278 5.65 -8.62 -5.48
CA ASP A 278 5.36 -9.32 -4.23
C ASP A 278 4.70 -10.68 -4.53
N TYR A 279 4.63 -11.54 -3.54
CA TYR A 279 3.93 -12.82 -3.63
C TYR A 279 2.89 -12.92 -2.52
N TYR A 280 1.69 -13.34 -2.90
CA TYR A 280 0.63 -13.71 -2.00
C TYR A 280 0.26 -15.16 -2.21
N TYR A 281 0.68 -16.00 -1.29
CA TYR A 281 0.43 -17.43 -1.29
C TYR A 281 -0.83 -17.74 -0.48
N VAL A 282 -1.95 -18.01 -1.18
CA VAL A 282 -3.19 -18.45 -0.57
C VAL A 282 -3.07 -19.93 -0.21
N ASN A 283 -3.37 -20.27 1.03
CA ASN A 283 -3.36 -21.64 1.54
C ASN A 283 -4.61 -22.39 1.05
N ASN A 284 -4.44 -23.49 0.35
CA ASN A 284 -5.53 -24.29 -0.20
C ASN A 284 -6.21 -25.22 0.81
N GLY A 285 -5.68 -25.35 2.02
CA GLY A 285 -6.15 -26.27 3.07
C GLY A 285 -5.90 -27.73 2.78
N ASP A 286 -5.06 -28.05 1.81
CA ASP A 286 -4.68 -29.42 1.40
C ASP A 286 -3.17 -29.70 1.49
N GLY A 287 -2.45 -28.80 2.17
CA GLY A 287 -0.99 -28.86 2.31
C GLY A 287 -0.24 -28.16 1.18
N THR A 288 -0.95 -27.39 0.34
CA THR A 288 -0.36 -26.61 -0.77
C THR A 288 -0.79 -25.14 -0.71
N PHE A 289 -0.03 -24.28 -1.41
CA PHE A 289 -0.33 -22.88 -1.61
C PHE A 289 -0.50 -22.57 -3.09
N THR A 290 -1.33 -21.57 -3.39
CA THR A 290 -1.48 -21.00 -4.73
C THR A 290 -1.04 -19.56 -4.73
N GLU A 291 -0.05 -19.21 -5.57
CA GLU A 291 0.31 -17.81 -5.79
C GLU A 291 -0.88 -17.07 -6.42
N SER A 292 -1.37 -16.02 -5.76
CA SER A 292 -2.65 -15.39 -6.07
C SER A 292 -2.60 -13.86 -6.05
N LEU A 293 -1.40 -13.26 -6.02
CA LEU A 293 -1.24 -11.81 -5.85
C LEU A 293 -2.12 -11.02 -6.84
N LYS A 294 -1.99 -11.32 -8.13
CA LYS A 294 -2.70 -10.57 -9.19
C LYS A 294 -4.22 -10.67 -9.15
N LYS A 295 -4.73 -11.71 -8.49
CA LYS A 295 -6.16 -11.89 -8.30
C LYS A 295 -6.71 -10.97 -7.20
N TYR A 296 -5.94 -10.73 -6.16
CA TYR A 296 -6.39 -10.02 -4.96
C TYR A 296 -5.91 -8.56 -4.92
N PHE A 297 -4.69 -8.28 -5.38
CA PHE A 297 -4.06 -6.97 -5.29
C PHE A 297 -3.99 -6.29 -6.67
N PRO A 298 -4.37 -5.01 -6.78
CA PRO A 298 -4.35 -4.29 -8.06
C PRO A 298 -2.93 -3.96 -8.54
N HIS A 299 -1.99 -3.83 -7.63
CA HIS A 299 -0.57 -3.54 -7.87
C HIS A 299 0.26 -3.79 -6.62
N THR A 300 1.59 -3.62 -6.70
CA THR A 300 2.52 -3.68 -5.57
C THR A 300 3.47 -2.48 -5.55
N SER A 301 4.22 -2.32 -4.47
CA SER A 301 5.36 -1.41 -4.42
C SER A 301 6.51 -1.96 -5.29
N TYR A 302 7.31 -1.06 -5.89
CA TYR A 302 8.40 -1.47 -6.79
C TYR A 302 9.68 -1.86 -6.05
N PHE A 303 9.98 -1.18 -4.94
CA PHE A 303 11.08 -1.48 -4.03
C PHE A 303 10.49 -1.75 -2.65
N ALA A 304 9.70 -2.82 -2.57
CA ALA A 304 9.01 -3.17 -1.35
C ALA A 304 10.00 -3.56 -0.24
N MET A 305 9.72 -3.10 0.98
CA MET A 305 10.55 -3.28 2.17
C MET A 305 9.81 -4.09 3.23
N GLY A 306 9.68 -3.57 4.45
CA GLY A 306 8.91 -4.22 5.51
C GLY A 306 7.41 -4.23 5.25
N VAL A 307 6.72 -5.18 5.85
CA VAL A 307 5.27 -5.35 5.75
C VAL A 307 4.66 -5.48 7.15
N ASP A 308 3.48 -4.91 7.33
CA ASP A 308 2.68 -5.09 8.55
C ASP A 308 1.19 -5.19 8.24
N LEU A 309 0.44 -5.78 9.16
CA LEU A 309 -0.99 -6.05 9.04
C LEU A 309 -1.78 -5.31 10.12
N VAL A 310 -2.95 -4.82 9.75
CA VAL A 310 -3.89 -4.16 10.64
C VAL A 310 -5.31 -4.33 10.10
N ASP A 311 -6.30 -4.33 10.97
CA ASP A 311 -7.69 -4.01 10.63
C ASP A 311 -7.86 -2.53 11.00
N ILE A 312 -7.86 -1.65 9.99
CA ILE A 312 -7.85 -0.19 10.22
C ILE A 312 -9.25 0.42 10.31
N ASN A 313 -10.24 -0.29 9.80
CA ASN A 313 -11.63 0.18 9.71
C ASN A 313 -12.60 -0.65 10.56
N ASP A 314 -12.09 -1.56 11.41
CA ASP A 314 -12.85 -2.42 12.34
C ASP A 314 -13.87 -3.34 11.63
N ASP A 315 -13.56 -3.75 10.39
CA ASP A 315 -14.44 -4.64 9.59
C ASP A 315 -14.06 -6.13 9.69
N LYS A 316 -13.01 -6.44 10.44
CA LYS A 316 -12.42 -7.79 10.66
C LYS A 316 -11.71 -8.35 9.42
N ASN A 317 -11.43 -7.54 8.43
CA ASN A 317 -10.54 -7.91 7.35
C ASN A 317 -9.16 -7.28 7.59
N LEU A 318 -8.10 -8.06 7.46
CA LEU A 318 -6.76 -7.52 7.65
C LEU A 318 -6.32 -6.76 6.41
N ASP A 319 -5.87 -5.53 6.62
CA ASP A 319 -5.26 -4.66 5.63
C ASP A 319 -3.75 -4.85 5.61
N VAL A 320 -3.12 -4.57 4.46
CA VAL A 320 -1.69 -4.82 4.26
C VAL A 320 -0.96 -3.51 3.95
N PHE A 321 -0.03 -3.11 4.82
CA PHE A 321 0.87 -1.98 4.54
C PHE A 321 2.25 -2.49 4.13
N VAL A 322 2.77 -1.96 3.03
CA VAL A 322 4.11 -2.25 2.52
C VAL A 322 4.91 -0.97 2.40
N GLY A 323 6.02 -0.89 3.14
CA GLY A 323 6.96 0.22 3.04
C GLY A 323 7.73 0.23 1.73
N GLU A 324 8.11 1.42 1.27
CA GLU A 324 8.88 1.66 0.04
C GLU A 324 9.85 2.83 0.25
N MET A 325 10.60 3.24 -0.75
CA MET A 325 11.66 4.23 -0.60
C MET A 325 11.35 5.60 -1.25
N LEU A 326 10.07 5.94 -1.51
CA LEU A 326 9.70 7.23 -2.07
C LEU A 326 9.88 8.35 -1.05
N SER A 327 10.74 9.32 -1.38
CA SER A 327 11.01 10.47 -0.52
C SER A 327 9.81 11.41 -0.41
N GLU A 328 9.59 11.95 0.79
CA GLU A 328 8.54 12.94 1.04
C GLU A 328 8.77 14.23 0.24
N THR A 329 10.03 14.70 0.16
CA THR A 329 10.35 15.97 -0.48
C THR A 329 10.67 15.85 -1.97
N ASN A 330 10.12 16.75 -2.78
CA ASN A 330 10.37 16.81 -4.23
C ASN A 330 11.88 16.87 -4.58
N VAL A 331 12.67 17.67 -3.85
CA VAL A 331 14.12 17.78 -4.10
C VAL A 331 14.79 16.42 -3.96
N ARG A 332 14.47 15.67 -2.90
CA ARG A 332 15.09 14.37 -2.65
C ARG A 332 14.59 13.33 -3.66
N GLN A 333 13.31 13.36 -4.05
CA GLN A 333 12.79 12.52 -5.13
C GLN A 333 13.57 12.74 -6.44
N LYS A 334 13.84 13.98 -6.80
CA LYS A 334 14.55 14.31 -8.05
C LYS A 334 16.05 14.01 -8.02
N THR A 335 16.68 14.05 -6.85
CA THR A 335 18.13 13.90 -6.70
C THR A 335 18.57 12.49 -6.33
N ASN A 336 17.80 11.77 -5.53
CA ASN A 336 18.23 10.52 -4.88
C ASN A 336 17.34 9.30 -5.17
N MET A 337 16.30 9.44 -5.97
CA MET A 337 15.43 8.35 -6.37
C MET A 337 15.72 7.90 -7.80
N ALA A 338 15.60 6.60 -8.07
CA ALA A 338 15.53 6.12 -9.44
C ALA A 338 14.24 6.67 -10.09
N PRO A 339 14.27 7.26 -11.29
CA PRO A 339 13.04 7.64 -11.96
C PRO A 339 12.25 6.38 -12.33
N MET A 340 10.93 6.44 -12.18
CA MET A 340 10.08 5.51 -12.92
C MET A 340 10.31 5.75 -14.41
N ASP A 341 10.77 4.72 -15.08
CA ASP A 341 10.98 4.71 -16.54
C ASP A 341 9.73 4.08 -17.15
N ALA A 342 8.98 4.85 -17.93
CA ALA A 342 7.73 4.40 -18.55
C ALA A 342 7.94 3.17 -19.44
N ASP A 343 9.04 3.11 -20.18
CA ASP A 343 9.35 1.95 -21.03
C ASP A 343 9.60 0.71 -20.18
N ARG A 344 10.33 0.87 -19.08
CA ARG A 344 10.60 -0.22 -18.15
C ARG A 344 9.33 -0.68 -17.44
N PHE A 345 8.48 0.24 -17.01
CA PHE A 345 7.19 -0.08 -16.42
C PHE A 345 6.33 -0.89 -17.40
N LYS A 346 6.19 -0.44 -18.65
CA LYS A 346 5.46 -1.17 -19.69
C LYS A 346 6.09 -2.54 -19.98
N GLN A 347 7.42 -2.64 -19.97
CA GLN A 347 8.10 -3.92 -20.14
C GLN A 347 7.75 -4.90 -19.00
N LEU A 348 7.71 -4.45 -17.75
CA LEU A 348 7.31 -5.28 -16.60
C LEU A 348 5.88 -5.78 -16.75
N VAL A 349 4.94 -4.87 -17.02
CA VAL A 349 3.52 -5.21 -17.20
C VAL A 349 3.31 -6.17 -18.38
N ASN A 350 3.89 -5.87 -19.54
CA ASN A 350 3.79 -6.73 -20.73
C ASN A 350 4.45 -8.10 -20.56
N SER A 351 5.34 -8.23 -19.58
CA SER A 351 6.02 -9.48 -19.24
C SER A 351 5.36 -10.22 -18.08
N ASP A 352 4.15 -9.81 -17.72
CA ASP A 352 3.37 -10.39 -16.64
C ASP A 352 4.03 -10.31 -15.25
N LEU A 353 4.84 -9.27 -15.00
CA LEU A 353 5.45 -8.99 -13.70
C LEU A 353 4.61 -8.02 -12.84
N HIS A 354 3.34 -7.85 -13.19
CA HIS A 354 2.36 -7.01 -12.50
C HIS A 354 2.65 -5.50 -12.57
N TYR A 355 1.68 -4.67 -12.16
CA TYR A 355 1.86 -3.23 -11.96
C TYR A 355 2.65 -2.99 -10.68
N GLN A 356 3.70 -2.16 -10.73
CA GLN A 356 4.56 -1.88 -9.59
C GLN A 356 4.86 -0.39 -9.52
N TYR A 357 4.53 0.27 -8.40
CA TYR A 357 4.69 1.72 -8.23
C TYR A 357 5.69 2.06 -7.13
N MET A 358 6.47 3.13 -7.35
CA MET A 358 7.46 3.61 -6.37
C MET A 358 6.80 4.47 -5.29
N ARG A 359 6.07 3.83 -4.38
CA ARG A 359 5.47 4.45 -3.19
C ARG A 359 5.10 3.38 -2.19
N ASN A 360 4.92 3.75 -0.92
CA ASN A 360 4.28 2.86 0.04
C ASN A 360 2.92 2.45 -0.50
N SER A 361 2.54 1.22 -0.29
CA SER A 361 1.19 0.71 -0.57
C SER A 361 0.46 0.45 0.74
N PHE A 362 -0.79 0.87 0.84
CA PHE A 362 -1.69 0.51 1.92
C PHE A 362 -2.95 -0.10 1.33
N HIS A 363 -2.95 -1.41 1.27
CA HIS A 363 -3.98 -2.20 0.64
C HIS A 363 -5.10 -2.48 1.64
N LEU A 364 -6.20 -1.74 1.52
CA LEU A 364 -7.45 -1.96 2.26
C LEU A 364 -8.13 -3.22 1.72
N ASN A 365 -8.45 -4.15 2.58
CA ASN A 365 -9.17 -5.37 2.25
C ASN A 365 -10.67 -5.09 2.16
N ASN A 366 -11.24 -5.19 0.98
CA ASN A 366 -12.66 -4.89 0.76
C ASN A 366 -13.63 -6.01 1.22
N GLY A 367 -13.12 -7.10 1.80
CA GLY A 367 -13.93 -8.24 2.26
C GLY A 367 -14.57 -9.07 1.13
N ASN A 368 -14.28 -8.75 -0.12
CA ASN A 368 -14.87 -9.39 -1.32
C ASN A 368 -13.84 -10.14 -2.18
N GLY A 369 -12.63 -10.37 -1.65
CA GLY A 369 -11.52 -11.00 -2.34
C GLY A 369 -10.69 -10.04 -3.20
N HIS A 370 -10.82 -8.74 -3.00
CA HIS A 370 -10.01 -7.71 -3.66
C HIS A 370 -9.55 -6.66 -2.65
N PHE A 371 -8.34 -6.14 -2.87
CA PHE A 371 -7.75 -5.06 -2.10
C PHE A 371 -7.76 -3.76 -2.89
N SER A 372 -7.87 -2.63 -2.20
CA SER A 372 -7.74 -1.28 -2.79
C SER A 372 -6.57 -0.54 -2.16
N ASP A 373 -5.65 0.01 -2.96
CA ASP A 373 -4.58 0.84 -2.38
C ASP A 373 -5.09 2.23 -2.02
N ILE A 374 -4.99 2.55 -0.74
CA ILE A 374 -5.43 3.83 -0.17
C ILE A 374 -4.26 4.70 0.35
N ALA A 375 -3.00 4.33 0.12
CA ALA A 375 -1.84 5.00 0.72
C ALA A 375 -1.77 6.51 0.41
N GLU A 376 -2.14 6.94 -0.81
CA GLU A 376 -2.21 8.37 -1.16
C GLU A 376 -3.39 9.06 -0.46
N TYR A 377 -4.56 8.44 -0.40
CA TYR A 377 -5.73 8.97 0.30
C TYR A 377 -5.48 9.07 1.81
N ALA A 378 -4.82 8.07 2.36
CA ALA A 378 -4.48 7.99 3.78
C ALA A 378 -3.35 8.95 4.20
N GLY A 379 -2.61 9.54 3.24
CA GLY A 379 -1.52 10.47 3.52
C GLY A 379 -0.20 9.84 3.95
N ILE A 380 -0.03 8.52 3.74
CA ILE A 380 1.14 7.74 4.19
C ILE A 380 1.96 7.13 3.05
N SER A 381 1.75 7.57 1.81
CA SER A 381 2.39 7.01 0.61
C SER A 381 3.90 7.30 0.50
N LYS A 382 4.45 8.24 1.28
CA LYS A 382 5.80 8.79 1.12
C LYS A 382 6.49 8.97 2.46
N THR A 383 7.38 8.06 2.81
CA THR A 383 8.11 8.07 4.08
C THR A 383 9.62 7.88 3.92
N ASP A 384 10.17 8.24 2.74
CA ASP A 384 11.57 8.06 2.35
C ASP A 384 11.99 6.57 2.42
N TRP A 385 13.21 6.24 2.80
CA TRP A 385 13.73 4.87 2.78
C TRP A 385 13.20 4.07 3.97
N SER A 386 11.95 3.60 3.84
CA SER A 386 11.17 2.95 4.90
C SER A 386 11.60 1.50 5.10
N TRP A 387 11.85 1.10 6.34
CA TRP A 387 12.20 -0.28 6.68
C TRP A 387 11.10 -0.96 7.48
N SER A 388 11.14 -0.84 8.81
CA SER A 388 10.08 -1.39 9.64
C SER A 388 8.92 -0.41 9.74
N SER A 389 7.73 -0.91 9.50
CA SER A 389 6.45 -0.22 9.70
C SER A 389 5.63 -1.05 10.67
N LEU A 390 5.10 -0.44 11.74
CA LEU A 390 4.33 -1.15 12.76
C LEU A 390 3.07 -0.38 13.12
N PHE A 391 1.92 -1.06 13.03
CA PHE A 391 0.66 -0.57 13.56
C PHE A 391 0.48 -0.96 15.02
N GLY A 392 -0.08 -0.04 15.79
CA GLY A 392 -0.46 -0.23 17.19
C GLY A 392 -1.22 0.98 17.71
N ASP A 393 -1.99 0.79 18.74
CA ASP A 393 -2.63 1.89 19.48
C ASP A 393 -1.61 2.42 20.50
N TYR A 394 -0.91 3.48 20.12
CA TYR A 394 0.21 4.03 20.94
C TYR A 394 -0.23 5.12 21.90
N ASP A 395 -1.40 5.74 21.71
CA ASP A 395 -1.91 6.78 22.61
C ASP A 395 -3.20 6.39 23.35
N HIS A 396 -3.61 5.13 23.22
CA HIS A 396 -4.76 4.52 23.90
C HIS A 396 -6.09 5.22 23.56
N ASP A 397 -6.24 5.66 22.33
CA ASP A 397 -7.49 6.24 21.86
C ASP A 397 -8.46 5.22 21.23
N GLY A 398 -8.03 3.97 21.10
CA GLY A 398 -8.80 2.84 20.58
C GLY A 398 -8.58 2.54 19.11
N ASP A 399 -7.83 3.38 18.40
CA ASP A 399 -7.53 3.26 16.98
C ASP A 399 -6.08 2.77 16.77
N ASN A 400 -5.72 2.29 15.58
CA ASN A 400 -4.36 1.85 15.31
C ASN A 400 -3.57 2.94 14.56
N ASP A 401 -2.50 3.39 15.15
CA ASP A 401 -1.53 4.34 14.60
C ASP A 401 -0.41 3.65 13.84
N LEU A 402 0.40 4.41 13.11
CA LEU A 402 1.49 3.88 12.32
C LEU A 402 2.84 4.53 12.69
N LEU A 403 3.81 3.70 13.05
CA LEU A 403 5.22 4.09 13.15
C LEU A 403 6.02 3.56 11.97
N VAL A 404 6.87 4.39 11.37
CA VAL A 404 7.77 4.00 10.28
C VAL A 404 9.19 4.45 10.61
N VAL A 405 10.13 3.50 10.61
CA VAL A 405 11.56 3.82 10.75
C VAL A 405 12.23 3.79 9.40
N ASN A 406 13.16 4.73 9.20
CA ASN A 406 13.80 4.85 7.91
C ASN A 406 15.28 5.24 8.02
N GLY A 407 16.03 4.98 6.95
CA GLY A 407 17.40 5.37 6.82
C GLY A 407 18.22 4.50 5.88
N TRP A 408 19.00 5.16 5.05
CA TRP A 408 19.98 4.54 4.17
C TRP A 408 21.32 5.18 4.39
N LEU A 409 22.33 4.41 4.75
CA LEU A 409 23.59 4.93 5.29
C LEU A 409 24.31 5.92 4.37
N LYS A 410 24.23 5.73 3.06
CA LYS A 410 24.86 6.60 2.06
C LYS A 410 23.97 6.76 0.83
N ASP A 411 23.90 7.96 0.28
CA ASP A 411 23.08 8.33 -0.87
C ASP A 411 23.60 7.71 -2.18
N THR A 412 23.57 6.38 -2.27
CA THR A 412 24.10 5.61 -3.42
C THR A 412 23.31 5.79 -4.69
N GLN A 413 22.07 6.30 -4.60
CA GLN A 413 21.20 6.64 -5.72
C GLN A 413 21.34 8.10 -6.18
N ASP A 414 22.18 8.91 -5.49
CA ASP A 414 22.40 10.31 -5.88
C ASP A 414 22.94 10.39 -7.32
N LYS A 415 22.23 11.13 -8.18
CA LYS A 415 22.54 11.24 -9.62
C LYS A 415 23.87 11.95 -9.88
N ASP A 416 24.24 12.90 -9.02
CA ASP A 416 25.55 13.58 -9.12
C ASP A 416 26.68 12.66 -8.69
N PHE A 417 26.45 11.82 -7.67
CA PHE A 417 27.39 10.76 -7.30
C PHE A 417 27.64 9.83 -8.49
N SER A 418 26.56 9.31 -9.11
CA SER A 418 26.67 8.38 -10.24
C SER A 418 27.48 8.99 -11.41
N LYS A 419 27.24 10.27 -11.74
CA LYS A 419 28.01 10.98 -12.77
C LYS A 419 29.51 11.11 -12.39
N LYS A 420 29.80 11.49 -11.15
CA LYS A 420 31.19 11.61 -10.65
C LYS A 420 31.91 10.26 -10.62
N ALA A 421 31.25 9.22 -10.09
CA ALA A 421 31.79 7.87 -10.01
C ALA A 421 32.11 7.30 -11.40
N ASN A 422 31.22 7.45 -12.37
CA ASN A 422 31.42 7.02 -13.75
C ASN A 422 32.59 7.74 -14.42
N LYS A 423 32.69 9.07 -14.28
CA LYS A 423 33.82 9.86 -14.79
C LYS A 423 35.14 9.43 -14.17
N TYR A 424 35.13 9.12 -12.89
CA TYR A 424 36.31 8.67 -12.17
C TYR A 424 36.70 7.23 -12.59
N ALA A 425 35.72 6.32 -12.74
CA ALA A 425 35.93 4.96 -13.21
C ALA A 425 36.58 4.93 -14.60
N GLN A 426 36.09 5.75 -15.55
CA GLN A 426 36.69 5.89 -16.88
C GLN A 426 38.15 6.33 -16.81
N LYS A 427 38.50 7.31 -15.95
CA LYS A 427 39.85 7.83 -15.78
C LYS A 427 40.84 6.76 -15.27
N TYR A 428 40.39 5.81 -14.45
CA TYR A 428 41.22 4.79 -13.80
C TYR A 428 40.98 3.37 -14.32
N ASN A 429 40.42 3.22 -15.55
CA ASN A 429 40.12 1.94 -16.19
C ASN A 429 39.36 0.95 -15.27
N ASN A 430 38.38 1.43 -14.54
CA ASN A 430 37.57 0.70 -13.56
C ASN A 430 38.38 0.08 -12.39
N LYS A 431 39.60 0.49 -12.16
CA LYS A 431 40.39 0.06 -11.00
C LYS A 431 40.21 1.05 -9.85
N LEU A 432 39.07 1.03 -9.22
CA LEU A 432 38.71 1.89 -8.11
C LEU A 432 38.90 1.18 -6.76
N LYS A 433 39.51 1.91 -5.81
CA LYS A 433 39.45 1.52 -4.39
C LYS A 433 38.22 2.12 -3.75
N TYR A 434 37.62 1.38 -2.82
CA TYR A 434 36.41 1.81 -2.12
C TYR A 434 36.57 3.23 -1.52
N ALA A 435 37.66 3.50 -0.81
CA ALA A 435 37.91 4.81 -0.19
C ALA A 435 37.86 6.00 -1.17
N GLN A 436 38.14 5.78 -2.45
CA GLN A 436 38.10 6.82 -3.49
C GLN A 436 36.65 7.11 -3.90
N VAL A 437 35.84 6.05 -4.02
CA VAL A 437 34.41 6.16 -4.34
C VAL A 437 33.64 6.71 -3.14
N ASP A 438 33.96 6.28 -1.95
CA ASP A 438 33.38 6.72 -0.69
C ASP A 438 33.46 8.24 -0.50
N SER A 439 34.57 8.85 -0.91
CA SER A 439 34.75 10.32 -0.80
C SER A 439 33.72 11.14 -1.59
N PHE A 440 32.98 10.53 -2.52
CA PHE A 440 31.93 11.19 -3.32
C PHE A 440 30.53 10.92 -2.76
N LEU A 441 30.36 9.93 -1.90
CA LEU A 441 29.08 9.56 -1.31
C LEU A 441 28.72 10.49 -0.14
N LYS A 442 27.50 11.00 -0.17
CA LYS A 442 26.92 11.71 0.97
C LYS A 442 26.27 10.71 1.91
N SER A 443 26.11 11.11 3.14
CA SER A 443 25.34 10.40 4.16
C SER A 443 24.31 11.39 4.69
N THR A 444 23.03 11.09 4.50
CA THR A 444 21.91 11.98 4.89
C THR A 444 21.07 11.27 5.94
N PRO A 445 21.23 11.61 7.23
CA PRO A 445 20.36 11.09 8.28
C PRO A 445 18.91 11.51 8.07
N LEU A 446 17.99 10.56 8.12
CA LEU A 446 16.55 10.76 7.93
C LEU A 446 15.81 10.68 9.26
N GLU A 447 14.66 11.33 9.33
CA GLU A 447 13.74 11.30 10.46
C GLU A 447 12.85 10.04 10.39
N ASN A 448 12.57 9.45 11.55
CA ASN A 448 11.53 8.44 11.66
C ASN A 448 10.15 9.10 11.69
N TYR A 449 9.12 8.36 11.30
CA TYR A 449 7.76 8.87 11.17
C TYR A 449 6.82 8.23 12.19
N ALA A 450 5.98 9.05 12.81
CA ALA A 450 4.80 8.65 13.55
C ALA A 450 3.58 9.32 12.92
N PHE A 451 2.53 8.54 12.71
CA PHE A 451 1.26 8.95 12.15
C PHE A 451 0.13 8.54 13.09
N GLU A 452 -0.62 9.53 13.57
CA GLU A 452 -1.85 9.38 14.36
C GLU A 452 -3.01 9.13 13.39
N TYR A 453 -3.83 8.12 13.63
CA TYR A 453 -5.04 7.87 12.83
C TYR A 453 -6.13 8.88 13.21
N GLU A 454 -6.71 9.60 12.25
CA GLU A 454 -7.74 10.61 12.48
C GLU A 454 -9.17 10.14 12.16
N GLY A 455 -9.34 8.84 11.85
CA GLY A 455 -10.58 8.31 11.32
C GLY A 455 -10.69 8.49 9.78
N ASP A 456 -11.76 7.96 9.18
CA ASP A 456 -12.03 8.04 7.74
C ASP A 456 -10.84 7.61 6.86
N LEU A 457 -10.06 6.61 7.31
CA LEU A 457 -8.87 6.07 6.64
C LEU A 457 -7.75 7.12 6.42
N LYS A 458 -7.65 8.12 7.27
CA LYS A 458 -6.65 9.19 7.19
C LYS A 458 -5.70 9.19 8.36
N PHE A 459 -4.45 9.52 8.08
CA PHE A 459 -3.40 9.66 9.07
C PHE A 459 -2.79 11.06 9.05
N LYS A 460 -2.40 11.52 10.22
CA LYS A 460 -1.69 12.77 10.42
C LYS A 460 -0.29 12.53 10.96
N LYS A 461 0.70 13.12 10.29
CA LYS A 461 2.09 13.07 10.77
C LYS A 461 2.25 13.81 12.09
N VAL A 462 2.71 13.08 13.13
CA VAL A 462 2.86 13.58 14.52
C VAL A 462 4.26 13.31 15.12
N SER A 463 5.24 12.98 14.29
CA SER A 463 6.59 12.55 14.75
C SER A 463 7.20 13.48 15.80
N GLU A 464 7.12 14.79 15.58
CA GLU A 464 7.65 15.81 16.49
C GLU A 464 6.80 15.96 17.78
N LYS A 465 5.45 15.96 17.62
CA LYS A 465 4.47 16.02 18.72
C LYS A 465 4.62 14.83 19.68
N TRP A 466 4.85 13.64 19.09
CA TRP A 466 4.95 12.39 19.86
C TRP A 466 6.37 12.10 20.37
N GLY A 467 7.40 12.84 19.92
CA GLY A 467 8.78 12.60 20.32
C GLY A 467 9.45 11.44 19.60
N PHE A 468 8.85 10.93 18.51
CA PHE A 468 9.37 9.85 17.66
C PHE A 468 10.08 10.41 16.41
N ASN A 469 11.08 11.25 16.62
CA ASN A 469 11.70 12.04 15.55
C ASN A 469 13.24 11.90 15.50
N PHE A 470 13.76 10.74 15.90
CA PHE A 470 15.20 10.46 15.79
C PHE A 470 15.65 10.58 14.33
N LYS A 471 16.75 11.32 14.14
CA LYS A 471 17.41 11.50 12.83
C LYS A 471 18.65 10.64 12.72
N GLY A 472 18.56 9.59 11.90
CA GLY A 472 19.64 8.64 11.76
C GLY A 472 19.42 7.63 10.65
N PHE A 473 19.79 6.38 10.92
CA PHE A 473 19.66 5.25 10.00
C PHE A 473 19.06 4.09 10.78
N SER A 474 17.73 4.04 10.79
CA SER A 474 16.93 3.08 11.54
C SER A 474 16.40 1.98 10.63
N ASN A 475 16.38 0.73 11.08
CA ASN A 475 15.99 -0.42 10.26
C ASN A 475 14.95 -1.31 10.94
N GLY A 476 15.38 -2.27 11.79
CA GLY A 476 14.44 -3.09 12.55
C GLY A 476 13.84 -2.33 13.72
N MET A 477 12.56 -2.60 14.00
CA MET A 477 11.81 -2.03 15.10
C MET A 477 10.89 -3.09 15.68
N ALA A 478 10.71 -3.08 16.98
CA ALA A 478 9.74 -3.92 17.68
C ALA A 478 9.11 -3.14 18.83
N TYR A 479 7.87 -3.46 19.15
CA TYR A 479 7.16 -2.93 20.29
C TYR A 479 6.88 -4.00 21.36
N GLY A 480 6.73 -3.57 22.58
CA GLY A 480 6.32 -4.37 23.73
C GLY A 480 6.19 -3.51 24.97
N ASP A 481 5.49 -3.98 25.96
CA ASP A 481 5.35 -3.34 27.27
C ASP A 481 6.52 -3.77 28.16
N LEU A 482 7.63 -2.99 28.09
CA LEU A 482 8.93 -3.37 28.66
C LEU A 482 9.03 -3.15 30.16
N ASP A 483 8.14 -2.38 30.75
CA ASP A 483 8.11 -2.14 32.20
C ASP A 483 6.81 -2.54 32.88
N ASN A 484 5.90 -3.16 32.12
CA ASN A 484 4.60 -3.69 32.55
C ASN A 484 3.66 -2.62 33.11
N ASP A 485 3.70 -1.40 32.53
CA ASP A 485 2.77 -0.32 32.88
C ASP A 485 1.51 -0.28 32.00
N GLY A 486 1.51 -1.03 30.88
CA GLY A 486 0.36 -1.28 30.04
C GLY A 486 0.34 -0.56 28.72
N ASP A 487 1.34 0.24 28.42
CA ASP A 487 1.50 0.87 27.11
C ASP A 487 2.61 0.22 26.27
N LEU A 488 2.75 0.61 25.01
CA LEU A 488 3.68 -0.03 24.08
C LEU A 488 4.96 0.80 23.93
N ASP A 489 6.04 0.33 24.53
CA ASP A 489 7.40 0.84 24.35
C ASP A 489 7.99 0.39 23.00
N ILE A 490 8.94 1.17 22.47
CA ILE A 490 9.55 0.91 21.16
C ILE A 490 11.06 0.73 21.27
N VAL A 491 11.57 -0.34 20.63
CA VAL A 491 13.01 -0.57 20.48
C VAL A 491 13.39 -0.55 18.99
N VAL A 492 14.40 0.26 18.64
CA VAL A 492 14.84 0.45 17.25
C VAL A 492 16.32 0.08 17.09
N ASN A 493 16.64 -0.77 16.11
CA ASN A 493 18.00 -1.12 15.70
C ASN A 493 18.54 -0.05 14.75
N ASN A 494 19.49 0.75 15.20
CA ASN A 494 20.08 1.82 14.43
C ASN A 494 21.46 1.45 13.88
N MET A 495 21.72 1.77 12.61
CA MET A 495 23.07 1.68 12.02
C MET A 495 23.93 2.88 12.45
N ASN A 496 25.16 2.60 12.87
CA ASN A 496 26.17 3.59 13.24
C ASN A 496 25.77 4.58 14.34
N ALA A 497 24.65 4.35 15.03
CA ALA A 497 24.21 5.04 16.22
C ALA A 497 23.84 4.03 17.31
N ASN A 498 23.63 4.47 18.54
CA ASN A 498 23.06 3.61 19.55
C ASN A 498 21.61 3.24 19.17
N THR A 499 21.17 2.07 19.63
CA THR A 499 19.76 1.71 19.60
C THR A 499 18.93 2.80 20.29
N SER A 500 17.74 3.10 19.76
CA SER A 500 16.77 3.93 20.45
C SER A 500 15.81 3.05 21.22
N LEU A 501 15.59 3.37 22.47
CA LEU A 501 14.52 2.86 23.33
C LEU A 501 13.62 4.05 23.63
N TYR A 502 12.36 3.95 23.26
CA TYR A 502 11.33 4.94 23.58
C TYR A 502 10.41 4.37 24.65
N GLU A 503 10.41 5.02 25.80
CA GLU A 503 9.40 4.85 26.84
C GLU A 503 8.12 5.52 26.36
N ASN A 504 7.03 4.79 26.30
CA ASN A 504 5.71 5.36 26.11
C ASN A 504 5.25 6.00 27.44
N ASN A 505 4.54 7.11 27.39
CA ASN A 505 4.07 7.84 28.60
C ASN A 505 2.54 7.96 28.60
N THR A 506 1.86 7.12 27.83
CA THR A 506 0.42 7.19 27.68
C THR A 506 -0.27 6.68 28.94
N ASN A 507 -1.18 7.48 29.48
CA ASN A 507 -1.94 7.15 30.69
C ASN A 507 -3.41 6.79 30.37
N GLY A 508 -3.63 6.10 29.25
CA GLY A 508 -4.96 5.66 28.80
C GLY A 508 -5.39 4.33 29.43
N SER A 509 -6.60 3.92 29.12
CA SER A 509 -7.06 2.57 29.48
C SER A 509 -6.62 1.56 28.42
N TYR A 510 -6.38 0.34 28.84
CA TYR A 510 -5.93 -0.73 27.96
C TYR A 510 -6.48 -2.11 28.34
N LEU A 511 -6.36 -3.07 27.43
CA LEU A 511 -6.51 -4.49 27.70
C LEU A 511 -5.32 -5.23 27.08
N LYS A 512 -4.52 -5.92 27.91
CA LYS A 512 -3.39 -6.73 27.47
C LYS A 512 -3.71 -8.22 27.66
N LEU A 513 -3.47 -9.03 26.62
CA LEU A 513 -3.74 -10.46 26.65
C LEU A 513 -2.46 -11.24 26.40
N LYS A 514 -2.17 -12.19 27.30
CA LYS A 514 -1.15 -13.22 27.12
C LYS A 514 -1.86 -14.52 26.75
N LEU A 515 -1.62 -15.03 25.54
CA LEU A 515 -2.21 -16.29 25.13
C LEU A 515 -1.38 -17.45 25.67
N ASN A 516 -2.01 -18.43 26.31
CA ASN A 516 -1.43 -19.70 26.69
C ASN A 516 -2.00 -20.80 25.81
N GLY A 517 -1.41 -20.98 24.65
CA GLY A 517 -1.84 -21.87 23.59
C GLY A 517 -1.63 -23.35 23.90
N PRO A 518 -1.87 -24.25 22.91
CA PRO A 518 -1.50 -25.65 23.01
C PRO A 518 0.02 -25.78 23.14
N LYS A 519 0.48 -26.93 23.59
CA LYS A 519 1.91 -27.17 23.88
C LYS A 519 2.79 -26.90 22.65
N GLU A 520 2.32 -27.25 21.47
CA GLU A 520 3.03 -27.16 20.20
C GLU A 520 2.99 -25.73 19.60
N ASN A 521 2.03 -24.89 20.05
CA ASN A 521 1.91 -23.47 19.69
C ASN A 521 1.68 -22.65 20.97
N ARG A 522 2.67 -22.64 21.88
CA ARG A 522 2.59 -22.06 23.21
C ARG A 522 2.09 -20.60 23.22
N PHE A 523 2.52 -19.81 22.26
CA PHE A 523 2.13 -18.40 22.20
C PHE A 523 0.75 -18.17 21.55
N GLY A 524 0.13 -19.21 20.97
CA GLY A 524 -1.16 -19.09 20.29
C GLY A 524 -1.08 -18.28 19.00
N VAL A 525 0.03 -18.39 18.26
CA VAL A 525 0.23 -17.72 16.96
C VAL A 525 -0.92 -18.06 16.01
N ASN A 526 -1.36 -17.09 15.21
CA ASN A 526 -2.52 -17.11 14.30
C ASN A 526 -3.89 -17.29 15.01
N SER A 527 -3.97 -17.06 16.30
CA SER A 527 -5.27 -16.89 16.93
C SER A 527 -5.92 -15.57 16.51
N LYS A 528 -7.24 -15.58 16.33
CA LYS A 528 -8.07 -14.42 15.96
C LYS A 528 -8.78 -13.88 17.19
N ILE A 529 -8.58 -12.61 17.49
CA ILE A 529 -9.08 -12.00 18.70
C ILE A 529 -10.04 -10.87 18.35
N THR A 530 -11.27 -10.95 18.85
CA THR A 530 -12.29 -9.91 18.69
C THR A 530 -12.67 -9.35 20.03
N LEU A 531 -12.41 -8.07 20.26
CA LEU A 531 -12.87 -7.30 21.41
C LEU A 531 -14.12 -6.53 21.03
N THR A 532 -15.24 -6.82 21.67
CA THR A 532 -16.50 -6.09 21.50
C THR A 532 -16.69 -5.13 22.65
N THR A 533 -16.96 -3.88 22.34
CA THR A 533 -17.16 -2.80 23.30
C THR A 533 -18.43 -2.01 22.98
N ASN A 534 -18.85 -1.14 23.91
CA ASN A 534 -19.93 -0.18 23.66
C ASN A 534 -19.58 0.91 22.62
N GLN A 535 -18.36 0.95 22.12
CA GLN A 535 -17.88 1.94 21.12
C GLN A 535 -17.57 1.31 19.76
N GLY A 536 -17.60 -0.01 19.64
CA GLY A 536 -17.29 -0.73 18.42
C GLY A 536 -16.58 -2.04 18.68
N ILE A 537 -16.05 -2.57 17.62
CA ILE A 537 -15.31 -3.83 17.62
C ILE A 537 -13.86 -3.53 17.25
N GLN A 538 -12.91 -4.09 18.00
CA GLN A 538 -11.50 -4.14 17.59
C GLN A 538 -11.15 -5.60 17.27
N TYR A 539 -10.46 -5.82 16.14
CA TYR A 539 -10.03 -7.14 15.70
C TYR A 539 -8.52 -7.21 15.51
N LYS A 540 -7.93 -8.33 15.93
CA LYS A 540 -6.51 -8.61 15.70
C LYS A 540 -6.32 -10.10 15.40
N GLU A 541 -5.51 -10.42 14.41
CA GLU A 541 -4.92 -11.75 14.30
C GLU A 541 -3.53 -11.71 14.95
N PHE A 542 -3.25 -12.67 15.81
CA PHE A 542 -2.04 -12.66 16.60
C PHE A 542 -0.85 -13.21 15.83
N ILE A 543 0.08 -12.33 15.48
CA ILE A 543 1.35 -12.62 14.79
C ILE A 543 2.51 -12.02 15.57
N THR A 544 3.65 -12.69 15.62
CA THR A 544 4.85 -12.22 16.33
C THR A 544 5.88 -11.59 15.38
N THR A 545 6.06 -12.13 14.18
CA THR A 545 6.94 -11.58 13.15
C THR A 545 6.23 -10.46 12.43
N ARG A 546 6.75 -9.21 12.55
CA ARG A 546 6.13 -7.98 12.03
C ARG A 546 7.19 -6.99 11.52
N GLY A 547 6.78 -6.08 10.64
CA GLY A 547 7.61 -5.00 10.14
C GLY A 547 8.78 -5.50 9.30
N PHE A 548 10.02 -5.27 9.76
CA PHE A 548 11.24 -5.61 9.03
C PHE A 548 12.24 -6.33 9.92
N GLN A 549 12.57 -7.58 9.57
CA GLN A 549 13.57 -8.43 10.25
C GLN A 549 13.36 -8.59 11.77
N SER A 550 12.17 -8.29 12.29
CA SER A 550 11.92 -8.13 13.71
C SER A 550 10.75 -8.99 14.18
N SER A 551 10.68 -9.17 15.50
CA SER A 551 9.56 -9.83 16.18
C SER A 551 9.17 -9.06 17.44
N CYS A 552 7.87 -8.76 17.59
CA CYS A 552 7.32 -8.03 18.71
C CYS A 552 7.04 -8.95 19.92
N GLU A 553 6.82 -8.36 21.09
CA GLU A 553 6.40 -9.10 22.31
C GLU A 553 5.19 -9.98 22.00
N PRO A 554 5.15 -11.26 22.51
CA PRO A 554 4.06 -12.16 22.24
C PRO A 554 2.83 -11.87 23.12
N VAL A 555 2.28 -10.67 22.99
CA VAL A 555 1.04 -10.22 23.67
C VAL A 555 0.10 -9.55 22.67
N VAL A 556 -1.19 -9.59 22.94
CA VAL A 556 -2.22 -8.83 22.22
C VAL A 556 -2.58 -7.62 23.06
N HIS A 557 -2.38 -6.44 22.50
CA HIS A 557 -2.65 -5.18 23.15
C HIS A 557 -3.82 -4.44 22.47
N PHE A 558 -4.76 -3.94 23.26
CA PHE A 558 -5.85 -3.06 22.86
C PHE A 558 -5.80 -1.80 23.71
N GLY A 559 -5.62 -0.64 23.12
CA GLY A 559 -5.93 0.61 23.78
C GLY A 559 -7.45 0.80 23.84
N LEU A 560 -7.91 1.52 24.86
CA LEU A 560 -9.32 1.70 25.13
C LEU A 560 -9.64 3.17 25.31
N LYS A 561 -10.44 3.71 24.40
CA LYS A 561 -10.93 5.09 24.48
C LYS A 561 -11.62 5.36 25.83
N SER A 562 -11.50 6.60 26.32
CA SER A 562 -12.12 6.99 27.57
C SER A 562 -13.62 6.68 27.61
N GLY A 563 -14.08 5.99 28.64
CA GLY A 563 -15.48 5.57 28.80
C GLY A 563 -15.85 4.27 28.09
N THR A 564 -14.89 3.56 27.51
CA THR A 564 -15.11 2.23 26.91
C THR A 564 -15.53 1.23 27.97
N GLN A 565 -16.58 0.47 27.66
CA GLN A 565 -17.06 -0.69 28.42
C GLN A 565 -16.88 -1.94 27.58
N ILE A 566 -16.13 -2.90 28.07
CA ILE A 566 -15.92 -4.18 27.39
C ILE A 566 -17.16 -5.04 27.58
N GLU A 567 -17.77 -5.48 26.47
CA GLU A 567 -18.94 -6.35 26.45
C GLU A 567 -18.56 -7.84 26.40
N SER A 568 -17.57 -8.15 25.53
CA SER A 568 -17.05 -9.50 25.38
C SER A 568 -15.70 -9.53 24.67
N LEU A 569 -14.94 -10.57 24.92
CA LEU A 569 -13.73 -10.97 24.21
C LEU A 569 -13.96 -12.34 23.59
N SER A 570 -13.81 -12.47 22.26
CA SER A 570 -13.78 -13.77 21.57
C SER A 570 -12.36 -14.08 21.13
N VAL A 571 -11.91 -15.30 21.38
CA VAL A 571 -10.62 -15.82 20.91
C VAL A 571 -10.88 -17.10 20.11
N ILE A 572 -10.57 -17.07 18.81
CA ILE A 572 -10.56 -18.24 17.94
C ILE A 572 -9.11 -18.66 17.75
N TRP A 573 -8.76 -19.83 18.26
CA TRP A 573 -7.41 -20.39 18.16
C TRP A 573 -7.11 -20.90 16.74
N ALA A 574 -5.84 -21.07 16.40
CA ALA A 574 -5.41 -21.49 15.07
C ALA A 574 -6.13 -22.77 14.58
N ASP A 575 -6.41 -23.72 15.46
CA ASP A 575 -7.14 -24.97 15.16
C ASP A 575 -8.69 -24.77 15.04
N GLY A 576 -9.19 -23.55 15.14
CA GLY A 576 -10.59 -23.19 15.02
C GLY A 576 -11.45 -23.40 16.27
N LYS A 577 -10.87 -23.77 17.42
CA LYS A 577 -11.60 -23.74 18.68
C LYS A 577 -11.79 -22.30 19.16
N GLU A 578 -12.93 -22.04 19.80
CA GLU A 578 -13.32 -20.70 20.26
C GLU A 578 -13.62 -20.68 21.74
N GLN A 579 -13.34 -19.53 22.36
CA GLN A 579 -13.88 -19.20 23.67
C GLN A 579 -14.33 -17.74 23.70
N VAL A 580 -15.44 -17.48 24.40
CA VAL A 580 -16.02 -16.15 24.59
C VAL A 580 -16.03 -15.81 26.07
N ILE A 581 -15.42 -14.70 26.43
CA ILE A 581 -15.29 -14.19 27.79
C ILE A 581 -16.13 -12.91 27.88
N LYS A 582 -17.12 -12.85 28.78
CA LYS A 582 -18.05 -11.72 28.90
C LYS A 582 -17.71 -10.74 30.02
N GLU A 583 -16.93 -11.16 30.99
CA GLU A 583 -16.52 -10.32 32.11
C GLU A 583 -15.00 -10.28 32.15
N ILE A 584 -14.43 -9.26 31.48
CA ILE A 584 -13.00 -9.00 31.45
C ILE A 584 -12.74 -7.55 31.83
N ALA A 585 -11.84 -7.32 32.76
CA ALA A 585 -11.56 -5.99 33.27
C ALA A 585 -10.45 -5.31 32.45
N ALA A 586 -10.61 -4.02 32.22
CA ALA A 586 -9.55 -3.18 31.62
C ALA A 586 -8.40 -2.91 32.61
N ASN A 587 -7.33 -2.32 32.12
CA ASN A 587 -6.13 -1.89 32.84
C ASN A 587 -5.39 -3.02 33.56
N GLN A 588 -5.33 -4.18 32.93
CA GLN A 588 -4.54 -5.30 33.40
C GLN A 588 -4.25 -6.32 32.28
N THR A 589 -3.27 -7.18 32.54
CA THR A 589 -2.95 -8.31 31.69
C THR A 589 -3.77 -9.52 32.08
N HIS A 590 -4.45 -10.16 31.11
CA HIS A 590 -5.19 -11.41 31.31
C HIS A 590 -4.52 -12.55 30.57
N THR A 591 -4.32 -13.67 31.21
CA THR A 591 -3.90 -14.92 30.56
C THR A 591 -5.11 -15.66 30.03
N ILE A 592 -5.13 -15.94 28.73
CA ILE A 592 -6.19 -16.66 28.05
C ILE A 592 -5.73 -18.09 27.79
N GLU A 593 -6.41 -19.06 28.36
CA GLU A 593 -6.00 -20.47 28.39
C GLU A 593 -6.70 -21.26 27.28
N TYR A 594 -5.93 -21.86 26.35
CA TYR A 594 -6.45 -22.71 25.26
C TYR A 594 -7.32 -23.89 25.79
N LYS A 595 -6.99 -24.44 26.95
CA LYS A 595 -7.77 -25.56 27.55
C LYS A 595 -9.24 -25.24 27.76
N ASP A 596 -9.62 -23.95 27.83
CA ASP A 596 -10.99 -23.50 28.07
C ASP A 596 -11.76 -23.30 26.74
N ALA A 597 -11.09 -23.41 25.60
CA ALA A 597 -11.66 -23.29 24.27
C ALA A 597 -12.47 -24.53 23.86
N LYS A 598 -13.53 -24.30 23.09
CA LYS A 598 -14.46 -25.37 22.63
C LYS A 598 -14.59 -25.32 21.10
N ARG A 599 -14.77 -26.46 20.47
CA ARG A 599 -15.20 -26.48 19.06
C ARG A 599 -16.59 -25.85 18.96
N THR A 600 -16.72 -24.82 18.20
CA THR A 600 -18.02 -24.22 17.86
C THR A 600 -18.41 -24.68 16.45
N ASN A 601 -19.70 -25.02 16.29
CA ASN A 601 -20.29 -25.16 14.96
C ASN A 601 -20.68 -23.74 14.48
N ALA A 602 -19.71 -22.86 14.36
CA ALA A 602 -19.95 -21.56 13.77
C ALA A 602 -20.48 -21.77 12.36
N LYS A 603 -21.71 -21.41 12.10
CA LYS A 603 -22.22 -21.28 10.74
C LYS A 603 -21.34 -20.23 10.07
N LYS A 604 -20.63 -20.62 9.02
CA LYS A 604 -20.09 -19.66 8.07
C LYS A 604 -21.27 -18.78 7.63
N ASP A 605 -21.26 -17.51 7.94
CA ASP A 605 -22.21 -16.56 7.38
C ASP A 605 -21.96 -16.53 5.87
N ASN A 606 -22.69 -17.38 5.14
CA ASN A 606 -22.73 -17.34 3.70
C ASN A 606 -23.55 -16.08 3.30
N THR A 607 -22.96 -14.90 3.42
CA THR A 607 -23.44 -13.73 2.71
C THR A 607 -23.16 -14.00 1.24
N SER A 608 -24.21 -14.39 0.49
CA SER A 608 -24.10 -14.45 -0.95
C SER A 608 -23.79 -13.03 -1.45
N PRO A 609 -22.75 -12.84 -2.27
CA PRO A 609 -22.43 -11.52 -2.78
C PRO A 609 -23.64 -10.95 -3.55
N THR A 610 -23.92 -9.67 -3.37
CA THR A 610 -25.01 -8.96 -4.06
C THR A 610 -24.85 -9.03 -5.57
N PHE A 611 -23.61 -8.94 -6.06
CA PHE A 611 -23.25 -9.09 -7.47
C PHE A 611 -22.43 -10.37 -7.68
N LYS A 612 -22.66 -11.02 -8.81
CA LYS A 612 -21.89 -12.16 -9.27
C LYS A 612 -21.28 -11.85 -10.62
N GLU A 613 -19.97 -11.99 -10.74
CA GLU A 613 -19.30 -11.87 -12.03
C GLU A 613 -19.76 -12.99 -12.98
N LEU A 614 -20.16 -12.57 -14.18
CA LEU A 614 -20.46 -13.49 -15.28
C LEU A 614 -19.22 -13.62 -16.18
N ASN A 615 -18.99 -14.82 -16.71
CA ASN A 615 -17.91 -15.01 -17.67
C ASN A 615 -18.18 -14.18 -18.94
N ALA A 616 -17.49 -13.06 -19.11
CA ALA A 616 -17.72 -12.08 -20.15
C ALA A 616 -17.73 -12.71 -21.56
N LYS A 617 -16.82 -13.63 -21.86
CA LYS A 617 -16.74 -14.32 -23.16
C LYS A 617 -18.00 -15.12 -23.51
N ASN A 618 -18.78 -15.53 -22.53
CA ASN A 618 -20.03 -16.25 -22.73
C ASN A 618 -21.26 -15.34 -22.83
N VAL A 619 -21.09 -14.05 -22.45
CA VAL A 619 -22.18 -13.04 -22.40
C VAL A 619 -21.98 -12.01 -23.49
N ILE A 620 -20.82 -11.33 -23.49
CA ILE A 620 -20.43 -10.29 -24.46
C ILE A 620 -18.98 -10.57 -24.87
N ASP A 621 -18.77 -10.97 -26.12
CA ASP A 621 -17.44 -11.23 -26.67
C ASP A 621 -16.85 -9.93 -27.28
N PHE A 622 -16.37 -9.06 -26.40
CA PHE A 622 -15.68 -7.84 -26.78
C PHE A 622 -14.52 -7.59 -25.79
N THR A 623 -13.38 -7.24 -26.34
CA THR A 623 -12.22 -6.76 -25.58
C THR A 623 -11.73 -5.49 -26.24
N HIS A 624 -11.79 -4.38 -25.54
CA HIS A 624 -11.24 -3.10 -25.99
C HIS A 624 -9.72 -3.23 -26.13
N GLN A 625 -9.19 -2.76 -27.26
CA GLN A 625 -7.78 -2.89 -27.62
C GLN A 625 -7.24 -1.55 -28.13
N GLU A 626 -6.44 -0.92 -27.30
CA GLU A 626 -5.72 0.29 -27.64
C GLU A 626 -4.50 -0.01 -28.51
N ILE A 627 -4.17 0.87 -29.44
CA ILE A 627 -2.86 0.87 -30.08
C ILE A 627 -1.87 1.65 -29.21
N TYR A 628 -0.60 1.31 -29.33
CA TYR A 628 0.43 2.01 -28.58
C TYR A 628 0.65 3.42 -29.12
N TYR A 629 0.35 4.42 -28.31
CA TYR A 629 0.72 5.81 -28.49
C TYR A 629 1.42 6.33 -27.23
N ASP A 630 2.49 7.09 -27.37
CA ASP A 630 3.26 7.63 -26.24
C ASP A 630 3.02 9.13 -26.09
N ASP A 631 1.94 9.50 -25.38
CA ASP A 631 1.61 10.90 -25.11
C ASP A 631 2.77 11.67 -24.49
N TYR A 632 3.53 11.04 -23.59
CA TYR A 632 4.62 11.68 -22.85
C TYR A 632 5.85 12.01 -23.72
N LYS A 633 5.93 11.46 -24.90
CA LYS A 633 7.01 11.77 -25.84
C LYS A 633 6.86 13.17 -26.43
N GLU A 634 5.63 13.54 -26.72
CA GLU A 634 5.29 14.85 -27.28
C GLU A 634 5.00 15.86 -26.15
N GLU A 635 4.29 15.45 -25.11
CA GLU A 635 3.87 16.28 -23.99
C GLU A 635 4.40 15.74 -22.65
N VAL A 636 5.68 15.99 -22.39
CA VAL A 636 6.44 15.40 -21.25
C VAL A 636 5.93 15.75 -19.84
N LEU A 637 5.00 16.67 -19.70
CA LEU A 637 4.44 17.13 -18.42
C LEU A 637 3.01 16.65 -18.17
N LEU A 638 2.46 15.80 -19.04
CA LEU A 638 1.13 15.25 -18.83
C LEU A 638 1.05 14.49 -17.49
N PRO A 639 -0.03 14.65 -16.70
CA PRO A 639 -0.25 13.89 -15.48
C PRO A 639 -0.69 12.46 -15.75
N HIS A 640 -1.39 12.20 -16.85
CA HIS A 640 -1.85 10.90 -17.32
C HIS A 640 -1.93 10.84 -18.85
N GLN A 641 -2.14 9.66 -19.43
CA GLN A 641 -2.32 9.50 -20.87
C GLN A 641 -3.70 10.02 -21.28
N LEU A 642 -3.77 10.71 -22.42
CA LEU A 642 -4.97 11.29 -23.00
C LEU A 642 -5.36 10.62 -24.32
N SER A 643 -4.55 9.68 -24.80
CA SER A 643 -4.82 8.89 -26.00
C SER A 643 -5.72 7.68 -25.74
N GLN A 644 -6.03 7.35 -24.49
CA GLN A 644 -6.75 6.13 -24.09
C GLN A 644 -7.93 6.48 -23.18
N MET A 645 -8.80 7.39 -23.63
CA MET A 645 -9.92 7.90 -22.81
C MET A 645 -11.20 7.05 -22.92
N GLY A 646 -11.29 6.13 -23.87
CA GLY A 646 -12.39 5.19 -24.06
C GLY A 646 -12.36 3.97 -23.13
N PRO A 647 -13.22 2.96 -23.39
CA PRO A 647 -14.28 2.94 -24.41
C PRO A 647 -15.57 3.62 -23.97
N ALA A 648 -16.28 4.20 -24.92
CA ALA A 648 -17.68 4.59 -24.73
C ALA A 648 -18.53 3.36 -24.36
N LEU A 649 -19.51 3.54 -23.46
CA LEU A 649 -20.45 2.50 -23.07
C LEU A 649 -21.84 3.09 -22.87
N VAL A 650 -22.84 2.64 -23.64
CA VAL A 650 -24.22 3.09 -23.47
C VAL A 650 -25.18 1.90 -23.55
N VAL A 651 -26.27 2.00 -22.77
CA VAL A 651 -27.27 0.95 -22.55
C VAL A 651 -28.65 1.51 -22.86
N GLY A 652 -29.48 0.74 -23.59
CA GLY A 652 -30.87 1.09 -23.90
C GLY A 652 -31.55 0.01 -24.73
N ASP A 653 -32.86 -0.07 -24.70
CA ASP A 653 -33.68 -1.00 -25.52
C ASP A 653 -33.84 -0.44 -26.93
N VAL A 654 -32.90 -0.73 -27.82
CA VAL A 654 -32.92 -0.18 -29.19
C VAL A 654 -33.74 -1.00 -30.18
N ASP A 655 -34.22 -2.21 -29.81
CA ASP A 655 -35.06 -3.03 -30.66
C ASP A 655 -36.49 -3.19 -30.12
N ASN A 656 -36.83 -2.44 -29.06
CA ASN A 656 -38.17 -2.38 -28.43
C ASN A 656 -38.66 -3.75 -27.96
N ASN A 657 -37.75 -4.64 -27.52
CA ASN A 657 -38.07 -5.98 -27.03
C ASN A 657 -38.27 -6.05 -25.50
N GLY A 658 -38.07 -4.94 -24.78
CA GLY A 658 -38.17 -4.83 -23.33
C GLY A 658 -36.91 -5.29 -22.57
N LEU A 659 -35.78 -5.45 -23.26
CA LEU A 659 -34.46 -5.81 -22.70
C LEU A 659 -33.43 -4.81 -23.16
N ASP A 660 -32.59 -4.37 -22.25
CA ASP A 660 -31.52 -3.42 -22.55
C ASP A 660 -30.44 -4.02 -23.47
N ASP A 661 -30.12 -3.33 -24.51
CA ASP A 661 -29.04 -3.56 -25.44
C ASP A 661 -27.82 -2.73 -25.08
N ILE A 662 -26.65 -3.06 -25.62
CA ILE A 662 -25.39 -2.42 -25.23
C ILE A 662 -24.61 -2.03 -26.48
N TYR A 663 -24.21 -0.75 -26.56
CA TYR A 663 -23.15 -0.34 -27.48
C TYR A 663 -21.85 -0.12 -26.72
N ILE A 664 -20.75 -0.66 -27.26
CA ILE A 664 -19.39 -0.49 -26.74
C ILE A 664 -18.54 0.14 -27.83
N GLY A 665 -17.95 1.29 -27.53
CA GLY A 665 -17.07 2.03 -28.45
C GLY A 665 -15.77 1.31 -28.74
N GLY A 666 -15.19 1.59 -29.90
CA GLY A 666 -13.89 1.10 -30.34
C GLY A 666 -12.78 2.11 -30.09
N ALA A 667 -11.55 1.64 -29.89
CA ALA A 667 -10.35 2.46 -29.98
C ALA A 667 -9.98 2.75 -31.45
N HIS A 668 -9.03 3.65 -31.65
CA HIS A 668 -8.46 3.87 -32.98
C HIS A 668 -8.02 2.54 -33.60
N GLN A 669 -8.48 2.25 -34.84
CA GLN A 669 -8.32 1.00 -35.58
C GLN A 669 -9.10 -0.20 -35.02
N GLN A 670 -9.95 -0.02 -34.04
CA GLN A 670 -10.90 -1.03 -33.57
C GLN A 670 -12.35 -0.56 -33.83
N ALA A 671 -13.17 -1.44 -34.35
CA ALA A 671 -14.59 -1.13 -34.52
C ALA A 671 -15.34 -1.19 -33.18
N GLY A 672 -16.23 -0.25 -32.93
CA GLY A 672 -17.25 -0.36 -31.90
C GLY A 672 -18.18 -1.57 -32.16
N ALA A 673 -19.03 -1.90 -31.20
CA ALA A 673 -19.93 -3.04 -31.33
C ALA A 673 -21.26 -2.83 -30.62
N LEU A 674 -22.36 -3.07 -31.34
CA LEU A 674 -23.68 -3.15 -30.76
C LEU A 674 -24.03 -4.60 -30.44
N PHE A 675 -24.52 -4.85 -29.23
CA PHE A 675 -24.98 -6.15 -28.76
C PHE A 675 -26.45 -6.08 -28.37
N LEU A 676 -27.28 -6.79 -29.14
CA LEU A 676 -28.71 -6.88 -28.86
C LEU A 676 -29.00 -8.03 -27.89
N GLN A 677 -29.69 -7.73 -26.79
CA GLN A 677 -30.13 -8.73 -25.83
C GLN A 677 -31.38 -9.43 -26.31
N LYS A 678 -31.31 -10.70 -26.65
CA LYS A 678 -32.45 -11.48 -27.16
C LYS A 678 -33.16 -12.33 -26.10
N GLN A 679 -32.50 -12.66 -25.04
CA GLN A 679 -33.03 -13.32 -23.84
C GLN A 679 -32.17 -12.89 -22.66
N SER A 680 -32.66 -13.02 -21.45
CA SER A 680 -31.88 -12.72 -20.26
C SER A 680 -30.47 -13.34 -20.37
N GLN A 681 -29.43 -12.51 -20.27
CA GLN A 681 -28.03 -12.87 -20.36
C GLN A 681 -27.54 -13.44 -21.70
N LYS A 682 -28.27 -13.20 -22.81
CA LYS A 682 -27.85 -13.59 -24.16
C LYS A 682 -27.81 -12.40 -25.08
N PHE A 683 -26.62 -12.01 -25.46
CA PHE A 683 -26.35 -10.90 -26.35
C PHE A 683 -25.89 -11.41 -27.72
N VAL A 684 -26.34 -10.71 -28.80
CA VAL A 684 -25.98 -11.01 -30.18
C VAL A 684 -25.41 -9.76 -30.80
N LYS A 685 -24.18 -9.86 -31.33
CA LYS A 685 -23.51 -8.74 -32.02
C LYS A 685 -24.30 -8.39 -33.30
N SER A 686 -24.68 -7.10 -33.45
CA SER A 686 -25.45 -6.57 -34.55
C SER A 686 -24.59 -5.74 -35.50
N GLN A 687 -24.90 -5.80 -36.81
CA GLN A 687 -24.36 -4.95 -37.88
C GLN A 687 -22.83 -4.74 -37.90
N PRO A 688 -21.99 -5.79 -37.80
CA PRO A 688 -20.52 -5.62 -37.65
C PRO A 688 -19.89 -4.87 -38.83
N THR A 689 -20.50 -4.89 -40.02
CA THR A 689 -20.01 -4.16 -41.21
C THR A 689 -20.19 -2.65 -41.09
N LEU A 690 -21.28 -2.19 -40.46
CA LEU A 690 -21.55 -0.77 -40.21
C LEU A 690 -20.44 -0.19 -39.30
N TRP A 691 -20.24 -0.83 -38.16
CA TRP A 691 -19.26 -0.39 -37.19
C TRP A 691 -17.82 -0.48 -37.69
N SER A 692 -17.51 -1.52 -38.50
CA SER A 692 -16.16 -1.68 -39.07
C SER A 692 -15.79 -0.56 -40.08
N ALA A 693 -16.77 0.08 -40.71
CA ALA A 693 -16.51 1.20 -41.62
C ALA A 693 -15.96 2.45 -40.88
N ASP A 694 -16.27 2.56 -39.60
CA ASP A 694 -15.88 3.68 -38.74
C ASP A 694 -14.79 3.35 -37.73
N SER A 695 -14.10 2.20 -37.86
CA SER A 695 -13.00 1.75 -36.97
C SER A 695 -11.79 2.68 -36.93
N LYS A 696 -11.72 3.70 -37.77
CA LYS A 696 -10.66 4.72 -37.77
C LYS A 696 -10.80 5.80 -36.70
N TYR A 697 -11.97 5.91 -36.08
CA TYR A 697 -12.24 6.86 -35.00
C TYR A 697 -11.87 6.24 -33.65
N GLU A 698 -11.79 7.10 -32.63
CA GLU A 698 -11.72 6.75 -31.23
C GLU A 698 -13.03 7.14 -30.57
N ASP A 699 -13.74 6.20 -30.00
CA ASP A 699 -15.06 6.41 -29.38
C ASP A 699 -14.90 6.68 -27.89
N VAL A 700 -14.98 7.95 -27.46
CA VAL A 700 -14.73 8.33 -26.07
C VAL A 700 -15.98 8.39 -25.22
N ASP A 701 -17.14 8.72 -25.83
CA ASP A 701 -18.43 8.70 -25.15
C ASP A 701 -19.55 8.39 -26.17
N ALA A 702 -20.71 7.94 -25.69
CA ALA A 702 -21.86 7.66 -26.55
C ALA A 702 -23.17 7.84 -25.80
N LEU A 703 -24.24 8.12 -26.56
CA LEU A 703 -25.58 8.35 -26.01
C LEU A 703 -26.66 7.70 -26.89
N PHE A 704 -27.59 7.00 -26.27
CA PHE A 704 -28.85 6.62 -26.88
C PHE A 704 -29.92 7.67 -26.57
N PHE A 705 -30.58 8.19 -27.57
CA PHE A 705 -31.66 9.19 -27.47
C PHE A 705 -32.50 9.20 -28.75
N ASP A 706 -33.66 9.80 -28.73
CA ASP A 706 -34.52 10.02 -29.90
C ASP A 706 -34.04 11.29 -30.62
N ALA A 707 -33.38 11.12 -31.77
CA ALA A 707 -32.78 12.24 -32.51
C ALA A 707 -33.69 12.88 -33.55
N ASP A 708 -34.63 12.13 -34.08
CA ASP A 708 -35.49 12.57 -35.17
C ASP A 708 -36.99 12.56 -34.82
N GLY A 709 -37.37 12.31 -33.56
CA GLY A 709 -38.72 12.42 -33.03
C GLY A 709 -39.63 11.25 -33.41
N ASP A 710 -39.08 10.10 -33.78
CA ASP A 710 -39.86 8.91 -34.16
C ASP A 710 -40.13 7.94 -32.99
N ASN A 711 -39.64 8.29 -31.78
CA ASN A 711 -39.73 7.57 -30.51
C ASN A 711 -38.96 6.26 -30.46
N ASP A 712 -37.96 6.08 -31.28
CA ASP A 712 -36.95 5.03 -31.09
C ASP A 712 -35.59 5.60 -30.62
N LEU A 713 -34.67 4.74 -30.19
CA LEU A 713 -33.40 5.20 -29.67
C LEU A 713 -32.34 5.18 -30.76
N ASP A 714 -31.87 6.35 -31.13
CA ASP A 714 -30.75 6.58 -32.01
C ASP A 714 -29.44 6.57 -31.24
N LEU A 715 -28.31 6.53 -31.93
CA LEU A 715 -26.99 6.49 -31.33
C LEU A 715 -26.15 7.68 -31.78
N TYR A 716 -25.72 8.51 -30.83
CA TYR A 716 -24.64 9.47 -31.02
C TYR A 716 -23.35 8.91 -30.45
N VAL A 717 -22.22 9.09 -31.18
CA VAL A 717 -20.89 8.66 -30.73
C VAL A 717 -19.93 9.84 -30.81
N VAL A 718 -19.36 10.21 -29.68
CA VAL A 718 -18.38 11.26 -29.53
C VAL A 718 -17.01 10.72 -29.89
N SER A 719 -16.29 11.46 -30.74
CA SER A 719 -14.95 11.11 -31.17
C SER A 719 -13.92 11.97 -30.43
N GLY A 720 -12.84 11.36 -29.94
CA GLY A 720 -11.78 12.08 -29.27
C GLY A 720 -10.53 11.25 -29.07
N SER A 721 -9.36 11.84 -29.19
CA SER A 721 -8.08 11.26 -28.79
C SER A 721 -6.95 12.28 -28.93
N ASN A 722 -5.94 12.16 -28.09
CA ASN A 722 -4.69 12.96 -28.21
C ASN A 722 -3.76 12.44 -29.31
N GLU A 723 -4.09 11.33 -29.95
CA GLU A 723 -3.32 10.74 -31.07
C GLU A 723 -3.48 11.51 -32.39
N PHE A 724 -4.57 12.28 -32.51
CA PHE A 724 -4.90 12.98 -33.76
C PHE A 724 -4.37 14.41 -33.75
N LEU A 725 -4.17 14.95 -34.98
CA LEU A 725 -3.88 16.37 -35.14
C LEU A 725 -5.15 17.18 -34.87
N GLN A 726 -5.00 18.42 -34.46
CA GLN A 726 -6.09 19.40 -34.44
C GLN A 726 -6.78 19.46 -35.81
N GLU A 727 -8.09 19.67 -35.82
CA GLU A 727 -8.90 19.70 -37.07
C GLU A 727 -8.88 18.39 -37.88
N SER A 728 -8.42 17.27 -37.31
CA SER A 728 -8.49 15.97 -37.97
C SER A 728 -9.95 15.54 -38.13
N ALA A 729 -10.28 15.02 -39.33
CA ALA A 729 -11.59 14.39 -39.54
C ALA A 729 -11.86 13.15 -38.66
N MET A 730 -10.84 12.66 -37.91
CA MET A 730 -11.01 11.59 -36.93
C MET A 730 -11.61 12.11 -35.59
N LEU A 731 -11.76 13.42 -35.44
CA LEU A 731 -12.40 14.09 -34.31
C LEU A 731 -13.84 14.54 -34.64
N GLU A 732 -14.39 14.15 -35.79
CA GLU A 732 -15.80 14.39 -36.14
C GLU A 732 -16.70 13.38 -35.44
N ASP A 733 -17.74 13.85 -34.77
CA ASP A 733 -18.75 13.02 -34.14
C ASP A 733 -19.66 12.34 -35.15
N ARG A 734 -20.38 11.30 -34.73
CA ARG A 734 -21.21 10.48 -35.61
C ARG A 734 -22.59 10.24 -35.00
N LEU A 735 -23.61 10.40 -35.80
CA LEU A 735 -24.99 10.05 -35.49
C LEU A 735 -25.45 8.87 -36.34
N TYR A 736 -26.11 7.91 -35.75
CA TYR A 736 -26.68 6.75 -36.41
C TYR A 736 -28.16 6.69 -36.06
N LEU A 737 -29.02 6.74 -37.06
CA LEU A 737 -30.46 6.62 -36.91
C LEU A 737 -30.87 5.15 -36.87
N ASN A 738 -31.73 4.81 -35.92
CA ASN A 738 -32.32 3.50 -35.76
C ASN A 738 -33.64 3.40 -36.61
N ASN A 739 -34.22 2.26 -36.62
CA ASN A 739 -35.54 2.00 -37.23
C ASN A 739 -36.50 1.31 -36.24
N GLY A 740 -36.24 1.42 -34.93
CA GLY A 740 -36.99 0.80 -33.85
C GLY A 740 -36.84 -0.72 -33.72
N LYS A 741 -35.86 -1.32 -34.44
CA LYS A 741 -35.61 -2.77 -34.43
C LYS A 741 -34.12 -3.09 -34.25
N GLY A 742 -33.36 -2.12 -33.72
CA GLY A 742 -31.90 -2.26 -33.51
C GLY A 742 -31.10 -2.35 -34.81
N VAL A 743 -31.64 -1.73 -35.90
CA VAL A 743 -30.96 -1.63 -37.20
C VAL A 743 -30.66 -0.19 -37.50
N PHE A 744 -29.41 0.19 -37.41
CA PHE A 744 -28.90 1.52 -37.55
C PHE A 744 -28.40 1.85 -38.95
N GLU A 745 -28.48 3.11 -39.32
CA GLU A 745 -27.89 3.70 -40.56
C GLU A 745 -27.15 4.99 -40.16
N LYS A 746 -25.92 5.19 -40.65
CA LYS A 746 -25.17 6.41 -40.37
C LYS A 746 -25.89 7.61 -41.03
N SER A 747 -26.25 8.60 -40.21
CA SER A 747 -26.85 9.83 -40.68
C SER A 747 -25.88 10.67 -41.51
N THR A 748 -26.39 11.32 -42.52
CA THR A 748 -25.66 12.30 -43.34
C THR A 748 -26.47 13.60 -43.44
N GLY A 749 -25.93 14.67 -42.81
CA GLY A 749 -26.50 16.02 -42.95
C GLY A 749 -27.41 16.48 -41.82
N LEU A 750 -27.75 15.66 -40.82
CA LEU A 750 -28.46 16.10 -39.61
C LEU A 750 -27.55 16.84 -38.63
N LEU A 751 -26.26 16.47 -38.56
CA LEU A 751 -25.30 17.18 -37.74
C LEU A 751 -24.64 18.34 -38.52
N PRO A 752 -24.45 19.52 -37.90
CA PRO A 752 -23.64 20.58 -38.47
C PRO A 752 -22.18 20.13 -38.54
N GLN A 753 -21.42 20.72 -39.45
CA GLN A 753 -19.98 20.43 -39.54
C GLN A 753 -19.22 21.16 -38.44
N PHE A 754 -18.66 20.44 -37.52
CA PHE A 754 -17.70 20.92 -36.52
C PHE A 754 -16.65 19.82 -36.25
N VAL A 755 -15.51 20.23 -35.71
CA VAL A 755 -14.46 19.33 -35.26
C VAL A 755 -14.10 19.76 -33.86
N THR A 756 -14.27 18.83 -32.90
CA THR A 756 -13.82 19.02 -31.52
C THR A 756 -13.26 17.70 -31.01
N ASN A 757 -12.20 17.77 -30.21
CA ASN A 757 -11.78 16.59 -29.45
C ASN A 757 -12.77 16.45 -28.28
N GLY A 758 -13.74 15.55 -28.44
CA GLY A 758 -14.82 15.39 -27.47
C GLY A 758 -14.37 14.70 -26.20
N GLY A 759 -15.07 14.97 -25.09
CA GLY A 759 -14.83 14.36 -23.78
C GLY A 759 -16.07 13.71 -23.17
N THR A 760 -17.27 14.26 -23.40
CA THR A 760 -18.52 13.74 -22.88
C THR A 760 -19.71 14.23 -23.68
N ILE A 761 -20.89 13.57 -23.53
CA ILE A 761 -22.16 13.98 -24.12
C ILE A 761 -23.30 13.84 -23.13
N SER A 762 -24.25 14.76 -23.19
CA SER A 762 -25.56 14.64 -22.49
C SER A 762 -26.69 15.28 -23.31
N ALA A 763 -27.92 14.74 -23.18
CA ALA A 763 -29.09 15.24 -23.86
C ALA A 763 -30.14 15.78 -22.89
N ALA A 764 -30.86 16.81 -23.34
CA ALA A 764 -32.01 17.36 -22.65
C ALA A 764 -32.83 18.27 -23.60
N ASP A 765 -34.11 18.36 -23.42
CA ASP A 765 -34.96 19.38 -24.03
C ASP A 765 -34.79 20.68 -23.24
N PHE A 766 -33.77 21.51 -23.59
CA PHE A 766 -33.42 22.71 -22.81
C PHE A 766 -34.30 23.92 -23.17
N ASP A 767 -34.97 23.94 -24.35
CA ASP A 767 -35.81 25.04 -24.80
C ASP A 767 -37.30 24.72 -24.78
N LYS A 768 -37.67 23.48 -24.36
CA LYS A 768 -39.05 23.00 -24.17
C LYS A 768 -39.87 22.92 -25.45
N ASP A 769 -39.23 22.62 -26.55
CA ASP A 769 -39.93 22.43 -27.82
C ASP A 769 -40.37 20.96 -28.02
N GLY A 770 -39.93 20.05 -27.22
CA GLY A 770 -40.26 18.62 -27.20
C GLY A 770 -39.19 17.71 -27.78
N ASP A 771 -38.19 18.28 -28.45
CA ASP A 771 -37.06 17.54 -29.00
C ASP A 771 -35.89 17.48 -28.03
N GLN A 772 -34.99 16.52 -28.18
CA GLN A 772 -33.80 16.43 -27.32
C GLN A 772 -32.62 17.15 -27.94
N ASP A 773 -32.09 18.11 -27.21
CA ASP A 773 -30.89 18.87 -27.56
C ASP A 773 -29.66 18.23 -26.95
N LEU A 774 -28.45 18.59 -27.43
CA LEU A 774 -27.20 17.96 -27.00
C LEU A 774 -26.18 18.97 -26.49
N PHE A 775 -25.51 18.59 -25.42
CA PHE A 775 -24.25 19.19 -25.00
C PHE A 775 -23.13 18.22 -25.23
N ILE A 776 -22.10 18.61 -25.98
CA ILE A 776 -20.85 17.88 -26.17
C ILE A 776 -19.75 18.65 -25.49
N GLY A 777 -19.16 18.07 -24.44
CA GLY A 777 -18.05 18.67 -23.71
C GLY A 777 -16.73 18.52 -24.46
N GLY A 778 -15.98 19.59 -24.61
CA GLY A 778 -14.64 19.57 -25.21
C GLY A 778 -13.63 18.94 -24.27
N GLY A 779 -12.86 17.95 -24.75
CA GLY A 779 -11.71 17.37 -24.08
C GLY A 779 -10.45 18.27 -24.23
N VAL A 780 -9.27 17.67 -24.22
CA VAL A 780 -8.02 18.39 -24.41
C VAL A 780 -7.86 18.85 -25.89
N GLU A 781 -7.25 20.00 -26.11
CA GLU A 781 -6.78 20.37 -27.43
C GLU A 781 -5.55 19.52 -27.77
N PRO A 782 -5.59 18.63 -28.79
CA PRO A 782 -4.54 17.67 -29.02
C PRO A 782 -3.15 18.29 -29.12
N GLY A 783 -2.18 17.79 -28.36
CA GLY A 783 -0.80 18.27 -28.28
C GLY A 783 -0.63 19.61 -27.55
N LYS A 784 -1.63 20.08 -26.80
CA LYS A 784 -1.58 21.38 -26.11
C LYS A 784 -2.13 21.36 -24.68
N TYR A 785 -1.99 20.27 -23.97
CA TYR A 785 -2.39 20.24 -22.57
C TYR A 785 -1.80 21.41 -21.76
N PRO A 786 -2.56 22.13 -20.90
CA PRO A 786 -3.93 21.88 -20.47
C PRO A 786 -5.01 22.74 -21.20
N TYR A 787 -4.83 23.07 -22.45
CA TYR A 787 -5.83 23.81 -23.20
C TYR A 787 -6.98 22.88 -23.60
N ALA A 788 -8.22 23.40 -23.43
CA ALA A 788 -9.42 22.66 -23.80
C ALA A 788 -9.83 22.87 -25.26
N SER A 789 -10.34 21.82 -25.89
CA SER A 789 -11.13 21.92 -27.11
C SER A 789 -12.46 22.63 -26.85
N LYS A 790 -13.13 23.07 -27.89
CA LYS A 790 -14.43 23.72 -27.77
C LYS A 790 -15.50 22.74 -27.29
N SER A 791 -16.29 23.16 -26.32
CA SER A 791 -17.56 22.53 -26.02
C SER A 791 -18.63 23.02 -26.96
N ILE A 792 -19.58 22.18 -27.31
CA ILE A 792 -20.61 22.43 -28.32
C ILE A 792 -22.01 22.24 -27.71
N LEU A 793 -22.87 23.21 -27.92
CA LEU A 793 -24.31 23.11 -27.65
C LEU A 793 -25.06 23.01 -28.98
N LEU A 794 -25.78 21.92 -29.17
CA LEU A 794 -26.59 21.65 -30.36
C LEU A 794 -28.05 21.72 -29.97
N GLN A 795 -28.78 22.61 -30.62
CA GLN A 795 -30.24 22.68 -30.58
C GLN A 795 -30.80 21.79 -31.69
N ASN A 796 -31.70 20.88 -31.34
CA ASN A 796 -32.44 20.05 -32.28
C ASN A 796 -33.62 20.86 -32.87
N ASN A 797 -34.04 20.56 -34.06
CA ASN A 797 -35.26 21.10 -34.66
C ASN A 797 -35.62 20.27 -35.92
N GLU A 798 -36.79 20.55 -36.52
CA GLU A 798 -37.34 19.77 -37.64
C GLU A 798 -36.40 19.52 -38.81
N ASP A 799 -35.37 20.39 -39.04
CA ASP A 799 -34.38 20.28 -40.12
C ASP A 799 -33.05 19.61 -39.67
N GLY A 800 -32.93 19.16 -38.40
CA GLY A 800 -31.74 18.58 -37.72
C GLY A 800 -31.08 19.55 -36.77
N PHE A 801 -29.86 19.20 -36.30
CA PHE A 801 -29.15 19.92 -35.26
C PHE A 801 -28.47 21.21 -35.76
N LYS A 802 -28.55 22.24 -34.92
CA LYS A 802 -27.92 23.54 -35.15
C LYS A 802 -26.98 23.87 -34.00
N GLU A 803 -25.74 24.23 -34.30
CA GLU A 803 -24.79 24.72 -33.35
C GLU A 803 -25.19 26.11 -32.83
N VAL A 804 -25.40 26.25 -31.53
CA VAL A 804 -25.91 27.48 -30.89
C VAL A 804 -25.05 28.00 -29.73
N THR A 805 -23.90 27.40 -29.49
CA THR A 805 -23.03 27.70 -28.35
C THR A 805 -22.66 29.16 -28.24
N SER A 806 -22.15 29.74 -29.36
CA SER A 806 -21.76 31.16 -29.37
C SER A 806 -22.91 32.14 -29.19
N THR A 807 -24.13 31.69 -29.45
CA THR A 807 -25.34 32.54 -29.39
C THR A 807 -26.05 32.42 -28.03
N LEU A 808 -26.21 31.18 -27.53
CA LEU A 808 -27.00 30.92 -26.33
C LEU A 808 -26.11 30.69 -25.09
N ALA A 809 -24.88 30.26 -25.26
CA ALA A 809 -23.99 29.86 -24.15
C ALA A 809 -22.51 30.21 -24.43
N PRO A 810 -22.16 31.48 -24.68
CA PRO A 810 -20.77 31.84 -25.09
C PRO A 810 -19.71 31.47 -24.08
N ASP A 811 -20.02 31.49 -22.78
CA ASP A 811 -19.09 31.06 -21.73
C ASP A 811 -18.82 29.55 -21.71
N LEU A 812 -19.72 28.77 -22.31
CA LEU A 812 -19.60 27.32 -22.42
C LEU A 812 -18.56 26.89 -23.46
N GLU A 813 -18.29 27.73 -24.48
CA GLU A 813 -17.39 27.40 -25.58
C GLU A 813 -15.99 26.92 -25.09
N ARG A 814 -15.56 27.42 -23.92
CA ARG A 814 -14.29 27.05 -23.30
C ARG A 814 -14.44 26.70 -21.81
N ALA A 815 -15.34 25.79 -21.56
CA ALA A 815 -15.66 25.32 -20.20
C ALA A 815 -14.57 24.46 -19.53
N GLY A 816 -13.33 24.42 -20.06
CA GLY A 816 -12.25 23.56 -19.59
C GLY A 816 -12.25 22.17 -20.26
N ILE A 817 -11.33 21.31 -19.85
CA ILE A 817 -11.27 19.92 -20.31
C ILE A 817 -12.40 19.16 -19.64
N THR A 818 -13.54 19.03 -20.34
CA THR A 818 -14.77 18.51 -19.78
C THR A 818 -14.74 16.98 -19.64
N GLN A 819 -15.08 16.49 -18.45
CA GLN A 819 -15.09 15.06 -18.13
C GLN A 819 -16.51 14.51 -17.95
N SER A 820 -17.47 15.34 -17.52
CA SER A 820 -18.85 14.95 -17.33
C SER A 820 -19.78 16.16 -17.32
N SER A 821 -21.04 15.93 -17.64
CA SER A 821 -22.11 16.93 -17.60
C SER A 821 -23.43 16.32 -17.16
N VAL A 822 -24.29 17.15 -16.57
CA VAL A 822 -25.65 16.75 -16.19
C VAL A 822 -26.61 17.92 -16.31
N TRP A 823 -27.80 17.62 -16.76
CA TRP A 823 -28.90 18.57 -16.84
C TRP A 823 -29.77 18.48 -15.59
N SER A 824 -30.12 19.62 -15.01
CA SER A 824 -30.92 19.69 -13.80
C SER A 824 -31.51 21.10 -13.63
N ASP A 825 -32.78 21.22 -13.27
CA ASP A 825 -33.33 22.49 -12.79
C ASP A 825 -32.85 22.75 -11.35
N PHE A 826 -31.58 23.27 -11.22
CA PHE A 826 -30.97 23.47 -9.91
C PHE A 826 -31.43 24.73 -9.20
N ASN A 827 -32.01 25.70 -9.95
CA ASN A 827 -32.51 26.95 -9.41
C ASN A 827 -34.01 26.94 -9.11
N GLY A 828 -34.77 25.92 -9.60
CA GLY A 828 -36.20 25.71 -9.36
C GLY A 828 -37.11 26.60 -10.21
N ASP A 829 -36.63 27.13 -11.34
CA ASP A 829 -37.40 27.98 -12.25
C ASP A 829 -38.21 27.22 -13.31
N GLY A 830 -38.00 25.92 -13.39
CA GLY A 830 -38.68 25.00 -14.28
C GLY A 830 -38.01 24.85 -15.65
N THR A 831 -36.85 25.45 -15.89
CA THR A 831 -36.00 25.20 -17.07
C THR A 831 -34.86 24.25 -16.70
N LEU A 832 -34.33 23.51 -17.68
CA LEU A 832 -33.19 22.65 -17.44
C LEU A 832 -31.90 23.47 -17.58
N ASP A 833 -31.15 23.53 -16.49
CA ASP A 833 -29.83 24.13 -16.39
C ASP A 833 -28.75 23.07 -16.67
N LEU A 834 -27.52 23.49 -16.96
CA LEU A 834 -26.42 22.61 -17.24
C LEU A 834 -25.33 22.74 -16.18
N ILE A 835 -24.91 21.60 -15.60
CA ILE A 835 -23.78 21.49 -14.69
C ILE A 835 -22.63 20.76 -15.43
N VAL A 836 -21.43 21.35 -15.46
CA VAL A 836 -20.24 20.83 -16.15
C VAL A 836 -19.11 20.70 -15.17
N VAL A 837 -18.41 19.56 -15.22
CA VAL A 837 -17.20 19.27 -14.43
C VAL A 837 -16.04 18.83 -15.33
N GLY A 838 -14.82 19.16 -14.94
CA GLY A 838 -13.66 18.84 -15.77
C GLY A 838 -12.33 19.11 -15.09
N GLU A 839 -11.24 18.92 -15.85
CA GLU A 839 -9.89 19.21 -15.38
C GLU A 839 -9.56 20.71 -15.54
N TRP A 840 -8.78 21.23 -14.61
CA TRP A 840 -8.36 22.63 -14.54
C TRP A 840 -9.49 23.64 -14.44
N THR A 841 -10.64 23.20 -13.96
CA THR A 841 -11.82 24.03 -13.75
C THR A 841 -12.56 23.67 -12.46
N SER A 842 -13.21 24.62 -11.83
CA SER A 842 -14.21 24.34 -10.78
C SER A 842 -15.47 23.76 -11.43
N PRO A 843 -16.32 23.04 -10.70
CA PRO A 843 -17.67 22.74 -11.21
C PRO A 843 -18.36 24.03 -11.65
N MET A 844 -18.90 24.05 -12.86
CA MET A 844 -19.57 25.20 -13.46
C MET A 844 -21.05 24.94 -13.52
N PHE A 845 -21.82 25.95 -13.17
CA PHE A 845 -23.29 25.92 -13.18
C PHE A 845 -23.77 26.97 -14.17
N PHE A 846 -24.39 26.52 -15.25
CA PHE A 846 -24.98 27.38 -16.28
C PHE A 846 -26.48 27.41 -16.11
N ALA A 847 -27.02 28.53 -15.61
CA ALA A 847 -28.43 28.73 -15.47
C ALA A 847 -29.04 29.10 -16.84
N ASN A 848 -30.13 28.44 -17.20
CA ASN A 848 -30.91 28.64 -18.41
C ASN A 848 -32.17 29.48 -18.09
N ASP A 849 -32.28 30.65 -18.64
CA ASP A 849 -33.49 31.52 -18.47
C ASP A 849 -34.51 31.38 -19.62
N GLY A 850 -34.34 30.39 -20.50
CA GLY A 850 -35.14 30.17 -21.69
C GLY A 850 -34.72 30.98 -22.92
N ALA A 851 -33.72 31.87 -22.77
CA ALA A 851 -33.18 32.71 -23.85
C ALA A 851 -31.67 32.55 -24.01
N GLU A 852 -30.94 32.41 -22.91
CA GLU A 852 -29.48 32.18 -22.89
C GLU A 852 -29.04 31.42 -21.63
N PHE A 853 -27.84 30.84 -21.68
CA PHE A 853 -27.18 30.22 -20.53
C PHE A 853 -26.17 31.20 -19.90
N SER A 854 -26.27 31.38 -18.61
CA SER A 854 -25.39 32.25 -17.84
C SER A 854 -24.61 31.47 -16.79
N LEU A 855 -23.30 31.64 -16.76
CA LEU A 855 -22.46 31.08 -15.70
C LEU A 855 -22.74 31.76 -14.36
N THR A 856 -23.08 30.97 -13.32
CA THR A 856 -23.54 31.45 -12.01
C THR A 856 -22.49 31.26 -10.91
#